data_6d6f90f7588c171da5e1cacddbf7a90f
#
_entry.id   6d6f90f7588c171da5e1cacddbf7a90f
#
_cell.length_a   1.000
_cell.length_b   1.000
_cell.length_c   1.000
_cell.angle_alpha   90.00
_cell.angle_beta   90.00
_cell.angle_gamma   90.00
#
_symmetry.space_group_name_H-M   'P 1'
#
loop_
_entity.id
_entity.type
_entity.pdbx_description
1 polymer ?
#
loop_
_entity_poly.entity_id
_entity_poly.type
_entity_poly.pdbx_seq_one_letter_code
_entity_poly.pdbx_strand_id
1 'polypeptide(L)'
;MIRVSVTDGHGVCETFAYDDYGRPLKHKHADGNCTEWQRDRLGRVTRYATPGQSVMRISYDAYDLPVEVTSGNEVWTMEYTPMGNLRRQTRRTSSMRMVSALNYEYDSYDQLKFVENEHGERYFFERDLNGEIICERGFDGAERHYIRDLDGTVITTQLPNGTAVHHQHDQAGRLTYNKYTDGSWEAWEYDKAGRLTKAYNRDSVTEFGRNALGQVIKETQDGRTVEHKYDERSRLSNIVSALGGSITYGYDIKGTVNHISAGMSGKRKPWEANIAYDRFGRETSRIMSGCVENTMQYDNIGRPAHQRVRHNGRTLLDKSYLWGDNLRLLQTLDTINRRSIRYDYDTFGSLSGAVYGDGSCQWRNPDAMGNVYDSPDRTDRSYARGGQLREDKKWRYYYDSHGNLVLKTMRRSGPSLDAGMRDEFLAWQSGDYAYTWQGNGMLRSVTRPDGKTVTFKYDALGRRIEKVFDGRVYRYLWDGDVILHEWDYAESDRPNTVVTETGEVTLDRPEPVENLITWVYDSDSYVPTAKIVGDRHYSIISDYIGRPVQVYDDKGNVVWQADYDIYGNLRNLNGSRQFIPFRQLGQYEDEETGLYYNRFRYYDPRIGNYISQDPIRLAGNNPTLYAFVTDPNLWVDVFGLEIIPNKAAGLKREGIGKEWIQKKHPNATIYSERYIRDVNGKSVKDSNSSRRRLDFVAVEDGKVVGIYEVTSPTANKTSQVLKEAEIRANGGDYIKEPGRKGKLYDISDVETKRLDVDLNTLEVTCH
;
A
#
# COMPACT_ATOMS: atom_id res chain seq x y z
N MET A 1 -0.50 37.65 8.62
CA MET A 1 -0.11 37.51 10.06
C MET A 1 0.63 36.20 10.17
N ILE A 2 1.91 36.25 10.49
CA ILE A 2 2.74 35.02 10.62
C ILE A 2 2.40 34.35 11.95
N ARG A 3 2.09 33.07 11.91
CA ARG A 3 1.70 32.29 13.09
C ARG A 3 2.95 31.85 13.84
N VAL A 4 3.20 32.44 15.01
CA VAL A 4 4.40 32.11 15.82
C VAL A 4 4.17 31.01 16.85
N SER A 5 2.92 30.67 17.17
CA SER A 5 2.59 29.56 18.05
C SER A 5 1.18 29.02 17.75
N VAL A 6 1.02 27.73 18.04
CA VAL A 6 -0.26 27.01 18.02
C VAL A 6 -0.40 26.31 19.36
N THR A 7 -1.50 26.53 20.02
CA THR A 7 -1.86 25.75 21.21
C THR A 7 -3.17 25.04 20.93
N ASP A 8 -3.18 23.73 21.05
CA ASP A 8 -4.40 22.94 20.88
C ASP A 8 -5.35 23.08 22.09
N GLY A 9 -6.55 22.50 21.97
CA GLY A 9 -7.54 22.49 23.05
C GLY A 9 -7.11 21.75 24.35
N HIS A 10 -5.93 21.14 24.34
CA HIS A 10 -5.33 20.41 25.49
C HIS A 10 -4.12 21.12 26.08
N GLY A 11 -3.82 22.34 25.64
CA GLY A 11 -2.68 23.13 26.12
C GLY A 11 -1.33 22.67 25.53
N VAL A 12 -1.32 21.81 24.52
CA VAL A 12 -0.11 21.41 23.80
C VAL A 12 0.28 22.52 22.86
N CYS A 13 1.47 23.09 23.05
CA CYS A 13 1.93 24.28 22.33
C CYS A 13 3.09 23.94 21.38
N GLU A 14 2.97 24.36 20.14
CA GLU A 14 4.03 24.39 19.15
C GLU A 14 4.43 25.81 18.81
N THR A 15 5.70 25.99 18.50
CA THR A 15 6.21 27.33 18.19
C THR A 15 6.99 27.31 16.89
N PHE A 16 6.87 28.40 16.15
CA PHE A 16 7.50 28.59 14.85
C PHE A 16 8.36 29.86 14.86
N ALA A 17 9.53 29.78 14.25
CA ALA A 17 10.35 30.93 13.94
C ALA A 17 10.51 31.05 12.43
N TYR A 18 10.49 32.29 11.94
CA TYR A 18 10.55 32.60 10.53
C TYR A 18 11.65 33.62 10.23
N ASP A 19 12.10 33.67 8.98
CA ASP A 19 12.96 34.74 8.51
C ASP A 19 12.13 36.02 8.20
N ASP A 20 12.81 37.10 7.80
CA ASP A 20 12.19 38.38 7.49
C ASP A 20 11.19 38.33 6.30
N TYR A 21 11.23 37.28 5.50
CA TYR A 21 10.35 37.00 4.37
C TYR A 21 9.18 36.08 4.74
N GLY A 22 9.07 35.66 6.01
CA GLY A 22 8.01 34.79 6.47
C GLY A 22 8.24 33.27 6.16
N ARG A 23 9.44 32.88 5.80
CA ARG A 23 9.78 31.49 5.51
C ARG A 23 10.23 30.79 6.80
N PRO A 24 9.80 29.52 7.06
CA PRO A 24 10.12 28.83 8.31
C PRO A 24 11.63 28.61 8.46
N LEU A 25 12.16 28.91 9.64
CA LEU A 25 13.52 28.64 10.09
C LEU A 25 13.56 27.55 11.15
N LYS A 26 12.56 27.51 12.03
CA LYS A 26 12.48 26.54 13.10
C LYS A 26 11.04 26.26 13.46
N HIS A 27 10.73 24.97 13.65
CA HIS A 27 9.50 24.48 14.21
C HIS A 27 9.84 23.67 15.46
N LYS A 28 9.40 24.13 16.61
CA LYS A 28 9.49 23.37 17.86
C LYS A 28 8.17 22.65 18.04
N HIS A 29 8.24 21.32 17.94
CA HIS A 29 7.11 20.41 18.11
C HIS A 29 6.63 20.35 19.56
N ALA A 30 5.42 19.90 19.75
CA ALA A 30 4.76 19.76 21.03
C ALA A 30 5.53 18.86 22.03
N ASP A 31 6.25 17.87 21.55
CA ASP A 31 7.13 16.98 22.32
C ASP A 31 8.47 17.62 22.71
N GLY A 32 8.72 18.85 22.27
CA GLY A 32 9.94 19.61 22.52
C GLY A 32 11.04 19.44 21.46
N ASN A 33 10.89 18.50 20.54
CA ASN A 33 11.79 18.31 19.42
C ASN A 33 11.72 19.49 18.44
N CYS A 34 12.74 19.65 17.58
CA CYS A 34 12.81 20.77 16.65
C CYS A 34 13.11 20.30 15.25
N THR A 35 12.37 20.84 14.27
CA THR A 35 12.74 20.82 12.87
C THR A 35 13.35 22.18 12.50
N GLU A 36 14.48 22.18 11.77
CA GLU A 36 15.24 23.40 11.48
C GLU A 36 15.59 23.47 10.00
N TRP A 37 15.46 24.67 9.42
CA TRP A 37 15.82 25.00 8.05
C TRP A 37 16.88 26.11 8.04
N GLN A 38 17.93 25.93 7.24
CA GLN A 38 18.83 27.01 6.87
C GLN A 38 18.66 27.29 5.39
N ARG A 39 18.77 28.56 5.03
CA ARG A 39 18.57 29.02 3.66
C ARG A 39 19.75 29.86 3.21
N ASP A 40 19.97 29.88 1.90
CA ASP A 40 20.91 30.81 1.27
C ASP A 40 20.28 32.22 1.07
N ARG A 41 21.02 33.10 0.46
CA ARG A 41 20.57 34.49 0.18
C ARG A 41 19.40 34.56 -0.81
N LEU A 42 19.22 33.54 -1.65
CA LEU A 42 18.09 33.40 -2.59
C LEU A 42 16.86 32.78 -1.92
N GLY A 43 17.03 32.26 -0.70
CA GLY A 43 15.95 31.66 0.07
C GLY A 43 15.76 30.16 -0.10
N ARG A 44 16.65 29.51 -0.85
CA ARG A 44 16.62 28.04 -1.04
C ARG A 44 17.12 27.35 0.22
N VAL A 45 16.55 26.17 0.53
CA VAL A 45 16.91 25.39 1.70
C VAL A 45 18.27 24.71 1.46
N THR A 46 19.29 25.12 2.19
CA THR A 46 20.64 24.53 2.11
C THR A 46 20.90 23.50 3.21
N ARG A 47 20.15 23.55 4.31
CA ARG A 47 20.19 22.57 5.39
C ARG A 47 18.81 22.34 5.95
N TYR A 48 18.48 21.08 6.15
CA TYR A 48 17.24 20.62 6.79
C TYR A 48 17.59 19.58 7.87
N ALA A 49 17.05 19.79 9.07
CA ALA A 49 17.25 18.90 10.19
C ALA A 49 15.90 18.62 10.85
N THR A 50 15.54 17.35 11.00
CA THR A 50 14.33 16.89 11.67
C THR A 50 14.69 15.77 12.67
N PRO A 51 13.92 15.62 13.78
CA PRO A 51 14.20 14.61 14.79
C PRO A 51 14.25 13.19 14.20
N GLY A 52 15.21 12.40 14.67
CA GLY A 52 15.37 10.99 14.26
C GLY A 52 15.90 10.75 12.85
N GLN A 53 16.20 11.79 12.10
CA GLN A 53 16.78 11.69 10.76
C GLN A 53 18.15 12.38 10.70
N SER A 54 19.01 11.91 9.81
CA SER A 54 20.28 12.57 9.53
C SER A 54 20.06 13.94 8.91
N VAL A 55 20.91 14.89 9.27
CA VAL A 55 20.85 16.24 8.71
C VAL A 55 21.07 16.20 7.21
N MET A 56 20.12 16.75 6.47
CA MET A 56 20.19 16.91 5.01
C MET A 56 20.87 18.23 4.66
N ARG A 57 21.79 18.22 3.70
CA ARG A 57 22.37 19.43 3.09
C ARG A 57 22.17 19.38 1.59
N ILE A 58 21.84 20.51 0.99
CA ILE A 58 21.47 20.65 -0.42
C ILE A 58 22.31 21.73 -1.05
N SER A 59 22.96 21.41 -2.17
CA SER A 59 23.68 22.34 -3.04
C SER A 59 22.92 22.52 -4.35
N TYR A 60 22.91 23.72 -4.89
CA TYR A 60 22.18 24.09 -6.09
C TYR A 60 23.11 24.64 -7.16
N ASP A 61 22.72 24.48 -8.41
CA ASP A 61 23.37 25.16 -9.54
C ASP A 61 22.88 26.61 -9.71
N ALA A 62 23.32 27.27 -10.79
CA ALA A 62 22.93 28.62 -11.12
C ALA A 62 21.46 28.77 -11.58
N TYR A 63 20.79 27.66 -11.90
CA TYR A 63 19.39 27.59 -12.36
C TYR A 63 18.43 27.13 -11.26
N ASP A 64 18.88 27.16 -9.99
CA ASP A 64 18.12 26.73 -8.81
C ASP A 64 17.79 25.24 -8.73
N LEU A 65 18.46 24.41 -9.54
CA LEU A 65 18.29 22.97 -9.52
C LEU A 65 19.22 22.33 -8.47
N PRO A 66 18.74 21.37 -7.65
CA PRO A 66 19.58 20.69 -6.66
C PRO A 66 20.57 19.76 -7.36
N VAL A 67 21.86 19.99 -7.21
CA VAL A 67 22.92 19.18 -7.83
C VAL A 67 23.57 18.18 -6.88
N GLU A 68 23.51 18.44 -5.58
CA GLU A 68 23.99 17.50 -4.57
C GLU A 68 23.11 17.58 -3.32
N VAL A 69 22.76 16.41 -2.78
CA VAL A 69 22.07 16.26 -1.50
C VAL A 69 22.87 15.28 -0.66
N THR A 70 23.24 15.69 0.55
CA THR A 70 23.93 14.82 1.52
C THR A 70 23.01 14.57 2.72
N SER A 71 22.94 13.32 3.20
CA SER A 71 22.22 12.94 4.40
C SER A 71 22.97 11.82 5.12
N GLY A 72 23.56 12.12 6.28
CA GLY A 72 24.46 11.18 6.96
C GLY A 72 25.64 10.80 6.07
N ASN A 73 25.79 9.51 5.78
CA ASN A 73 26.83 8.98 4.91
C ASN A 73 26.43 8.90 3.42
N GLU A 74 25.21 9.30 3.08
CA GLU A 74 24.68 9.23 1.73
C GLU A 74 24.91 10.55 0.99
N VAL A 75 25.30 10.44 -0.28
CA VAL A 75 25.48 11.56 -1.19
C VAL A 75 24.73 11.26 -2.48
N TRP A 76 23.77 12.10 -2.81
CA TRP A 76 23.04 12.08 -4.06
C TRP A 76 23.57 13.19 -4.95
N THR A 77 23.88 12.87 -6.22
CA THR A 77 24.24 13.88 -7.21
C THR A 77 23.27 13.82 -8.38
N MET A 78 22.88 14.98 -8.88
CA MET A 78 21.96 15.14 -9.98
C MET A 78 22.62 15.96 -11.08
N GLU A 79 22.49 15.50 -12.32
CA GLU A 79 22.89 16.19 -13.52
C GLU A 79 21.64 16.46 -14.37
N TYR A 80 21.60 17.62 -14.98
CA TYR A 80 20.43 18.06 -15.74
C TYR A 80 20.77 18.32 -17.21
N THR A 81 19.75 18.22 -18.07
CA THR A 81 19.82 18.73 -19.44
C THR A 81 19.82 20.25 -19.45
N PRO A 82 20.19 20.91 -20.55
CA PRO A 82 20.08 22.36 -20.67
C PRO A 82 18.65 22.90 -20.45
N MET A 83 17.63 22.05 -20.64
CA MET A 83 16.22 22.39 -20.40
C MET A 83 15.78 22.14 -18.96
N GLY A 84 16.68 21.69 -18.07
CA GLY A 84 16.38 21.46 -16.66
C GLY A 84 15.80 20.08 -16.32
N ASN A 85 15.72 19.16 -17.28
CA ASN A 85 15.28 17.77 -17.03
C ASN A 85 16.40 16.95 -16.41
N LEU A 86 16.07 16.07 -15.46
CA LEU A 86 17.04 15.18 -14.79
C LEU A 86 17.66 14.21 -15.80
N ARG A 87 18.94 14.35 -16.09
CA ARG A 87 19.69 13.49 -17.02
C ARG A 87 20.33 12.30 -16.33
N ARG A 88 20.83 12.51 -15.11
CA ARG A 88 21.50 11.48 -14.34
C ARG A 88 21.30 11.71 -12.86
N GLN A 89 21.04 10.65 -12.13
CA GLN A 89 21.03 10.64 -10.68
C GLN A 89 21.96 9.55 -10.17
N THR A 90 22.90 9.91 -9.29
CA THR A 90 23.76 8.91 -8.64
C THR A 90 23.54 8.93 -7.14
N ARG A 91 23.67 7.79 -6.51
CA ARG A 91 23.66 7.61 -5.07
C ARG A 91 24.94 6.91 -4.65
N ARG A 92 25.71 7.53 -3.79
CA ARG A 92 26.98 7.02 -3.31
C ARG A 92 27.11 7.20 -1.80
N THR A 93 28.01 6.45 -1.18
CA THR A 93 28.46 6.76 0.17
C THR A 93 29.58 7.79 0.14
N SER A 94 29.82 8.46 1.27
CA SER A 94 30.97 9.36 1.45
C SER A 94 32.31 8.66 1.20
N SER A 95 32.40 7.33 1.37
CA SER A 95 33.57 6.50 1.11
C SER A 95 33.70 6.00 -0.34
N MET A 96 32.80 6.39 -1.24
CA MET A 96 32.72 5.97 -2.65
C MET A 96 32.69 4.46 -2.91
N ARG A 97 32.35 3.62 -1.91
CA ARG A 97 32.38 2.15 -2.04
C ARG A 97 31.20 1.55 -2.82
N MET A 98 30.12 2.29 -2.99
CA MET A 98 28.94 1.81 -3.73
C MET A 98 28.35 2.96 -4.54
N VAL A 99 28.05 2.71 -5.81
CA VAL A 99 27.41 3.68 -6.71
C VAL A 99 26.14 3.04 -7.26
N SER A 100 25.01 3.68 -7.05
CA SER A 100 23.77 3.44 -7.78
C SER A 100 23.62 4.60 -8.76
N ALA A 101 23.32 4.33 -10.02
CA ALA A 101 23.18 5.35 -11.04
C ALA A 101 21.99 5.06 -11.95
N LEU A 102 21.08 6.02 -12.03
CA LEU A 102 19.99 6.04 -12.99
C LEU A 102 20.29 7.09 -14.05
N ASN A 103 20.16 6.73 -15.32
CA ASN A 103 20.29 7.65 -16.43
C ASN A 103 18.95 7.84 -17.12
N TYR A 104 18.68 9.06 -17.57
CA TYR A 104 17.43 9.44 -18.23
C TYR A 104 17.77 10.05 -19.58
N GLU A 105 17.06 9.65 -20.62
CA GLU A 105 17.18 10.23 -21.95
C GLU A 105 15.83 10.75 -22.40
N TYR A 106 15.85 11.91 -23.05
CA TYR A 106 14.67 12.61 -23.53
C TYR A 106 14.72 12.69 -25.06
N ASP A 107 13.58 12.79 -25.67
CA ASP A 107 13.44 13.01 -27.11
C ASP A 107 13.61 14.50 -27.46
N SER A 108 13.44 14.85 -28.75
CA SER A 108 13.55 16.23 -29.23
C SER A 108 12.45 17.16 -28.73
N TYR A 109 11.41 16.63 -28.08
CA TYR A 109 10.28 17.36 -27.47
C TYR A 109 10.39 17.41 -25.96
N ASP A 110 11.58 17.09 -25.37
CA ASP A 110 11.83 17.00 -23.94
C ASP A 110 10.95 15.98 -23.19
N GLN A 111 10.44 14.96 -23.90
CA GLN A 111 9.69 13.87 -23.30
C GLN A 111 10.63 12.72 -22.95
N LEU A 112 10.42 12.08 -21.78
CA LEU A 112 11.22 10.95 -21.35
C LEU A 112 11.14 9.80 -22.37
N LYS A 113 12.28 9.43 -22.94
CA LYS A 113 12.43 8.37 -23.93
C LYS A 113 12.79 7.04 -23.30
N PHE A 114 13.75 7.06 -22.35
CA PHE A 114 14.05 5.88 -21.53
C PHE A 114 14.68 6.25 -20.19
N VAL A 115 14.56 5.29 -19.27
CA VAL A 115 15.34 5.24 -18.01
C VAL A 115 16.26 4.03 -18.10
N GLU A 116 17.56 4.23 -17.78
CA GLU A 116 18.56 3.17 -17.68
C GLU A 116 18.92 2.94 -16.21
N ASN A 117 18.83 1.68 -15.77
CA ASN A 117 19.16 1.28 -14.41
C ASN A 117 20.65 0.96 -14.22
N GLU A 118 21.03 0.53 -13.02
CA GLU A 118 22.40 0.23 -12.61
C GLU A 118 23.05 -0.94 -13.36
N HIS A 119 22.23 -1.82 -13.94
CA HIS A 119 22.71 -2.94 -14.78
C HIS A 119 22.77 -2.59 -16.26
N GLY A 120 22.51 -1.31 -16.64
CA GLY A 120 22.47 -0.87 -18.03
C GLY A 120 21.22 -1.34 -18.78
N GLU A 121 20.20 -1.81 -18.06
CA GLU A 121 18.93 -2.18 -18.64
C GLU A 121 18.07 -0.94 -18.82
N ARG A 122 17.29 -0.88 -19.90
CA ARG A 122 16.53 0.30 -20.28
C ARG A 122 15.05 0.02 -20.27
N TYR A 123 14.30 0.94 -19.69
CA TYR A 123 12.85 1.03 -19.81
C TYR A 123 12.50 2.13 -20.79
N PHE A 124 11.92 1.75 -21.95
CA PHE A 124 11.63 2.66 -23.06
C PHE A 124 10.17 3.08 -23.09
N PHE A 125 9.94 4.30 -23.59
CA PHE A 125 8.66 4.86 -23.93
C PHE A 125 8.68 5.32 -25.39
N GLU A 126 7.77 4.80 -26.19
CA GLU A 126 7.51 5.30 -27.54
C GLU A 126 6.19 6.08 -27.55
N ARG A 127 6.19 7.20 -28.26
CA ARG A 127 5.06 8.11 -28.28
C ARG A 127 4.62 8.40 -29.70
N ASP A 128 3.35 8.75 -29.88
CA ASP A 128 2.81 9.27 -31.13
C ASP A 128 3.12 10.77 -31.29
N LEU A 129 2.68 11.35 -32.40
CA LEU A 129 2.86 12.78 -32.69
C LEU A 129 2.12 13.71 -31.72
N ASN A 130 1.16 13.20 -30.94
CA ASN A 130 0.44 13.94 -29.91
C ASN A 130 1.14 13.84 -28.54
N GLY A 131 2.25 13.08 -28.45
CA GLY A 131 2.99 12.83 -27.21
C GLY A 131 2.39 11.73 -26.33
N GLU A 132 1.36 11.01 -26.80
CA GLU A 132 0.76 9.90 -26.05
C GLU A 132 1.61 8.63 -26.18
N ILE A 133 1.82 7.91 -25.06
CA ILE A 133 2.59 6.65 -25.06
C ILE A 133 1.82 5.60 -25.88
N ILE A 134 2.46 5.07 -26.93
CA ILE A 134 1.93 3.98 -27.78
C ILE A 134 2.63 2.65 -27.51
N CYS A 135 3.86 2.68 -26.98
CA CYS A 135 4.59 1.48 -26.58
C CYS A 135 5.44 1.73 -25.34
N GLU A 136 5.43 0.77 -24.45
CA GLU A 136 6.37 0.66 -23.32
C GLU A 136 7.16 -0.65 -23.45
N ARG A 137 8.48 -0.57 -23.32
CA ARG A 137 9.36 -1.75 -23.24
C ARG A 137 10.04 -1.76 -21.87
N GLY A 138 9.72 -2.75 -21.03
CA GLY A 138 10.25 -2.91 -19.69
C GLY A 138 11.76 -3.20 -19.65
N PHE A 139 12.36 -3.17 -18.46
CA PHE A 139 13.75 -3.57 -18.22
C PHE A 139 14.04 -5.02 -18.66
N ASP A 140 13.06 -5.90 -18.60
CA ASP A 140 13.12 -7.28 -19.06
C ASP A 140 13.00 -7.42 -20.59
N GLY A 141 12.72 -6.32 -21.31
CA GLY A 141 12.52 -6.25 -22.74
C GLY A 141 11.08 -6.58 -23.18
N ALA A 142 10.17 -6.84 -22.25
CA ALA A 142 8.76 -7.12 -22.58
C ALA A 142 8.03 -5.84 -23.02
N GLU A 143 7.32 -5.91 -24.13
CA GLU A 143 6.64 -4.77 -24.75
C GLU A 143 5.14 -4.79 -24.49
N ARG A 144 4.57 -3.61 -24.24
CA ARG A 144 3.11 -3.34 -24.24
C ARG A 144 2.81 -2.24 -25.24
N HIS A 145 1.81 -2.46 -26.10
CA HIS A 145 1.36 -1.46 -27.07
C HIS A 145 -0.04 -0.97 -26.69
N TYR A 146 -0.26 0.32 -26.84
CA TYR A 146 -1.51 0.98 -26.50
C TYR A 146 -2.19 1.50 -27.75
N ILE A 147 -3.39 0.99 -28.03
CA ILE A 147 -4.24 1.48 -29.11
C ILE A 147 -5.26 2.43 -28.49
N ARG A 148 -5.38 3.62 -29.07
CA ARG A 148 -6.23 4.70 -28.55
C ARG A 148 -7.33 5.04 -29.57
N ASP A 149 -8.42 5.58 -29.06
CA ASP A 149 -9.45 6.20 -29.90
C ASP A 149 -9.06 7.63 -30.29
N LEU A 150 -9.94 8.31 -31.03
CA LEU A 150 -9.71 9.69 -31.50
C LEU A 150 -9.62 10.71 -30.37
N ASP A 151 -10.15 10.40 -29.19
CA ASP A 151 -10.10 11.25 -27.99
C ASP A 151 -8.85 10.99 -27.15
N GLY A 152 -7.95 10.08 -27.58
CA GLY A 152 -6.73 9.69 -26.91
C GLY A 152 -6.92 8.69 -25.77
N THR A 153 -8.12 8.13 -25.60
CA THR A 153 -8.39 7.11 -24.57
C THR A 153 -7.89 5.75 -25.03
N VAL A 154 -7.20 4.99 -24.14
CA VAL A 154 -6.74 3.65 -24.46
C VAL A 154 -7.94 2.71 -24.54
N ILE A 155 -8.15 2.11 -25.73
CA ILE A 155 -9.22 1.14 -25.99
C ILE A 155 -8.70 -0.30 -26.07
N THR A 156 -7.40 -0.49 -26.32
CA THR A 156 -6.78 -1.81 -26.32
C THR A 156 -5.35 -1.71 -25.82
N THR A 157 -4.98 -2.61 -24.91
CA THR A 157 -3.59 -2.84 -24.50
C THR A 157 -3.16 -4.21 -25.03
N GLN A 158 -2.21 -4.22 -25.96
CA GLN A 158 -1.57 -5.44 -26.41
C GLN A 158 -0.44 -5.81 -25.46
N LEU A 159 -0.39 -7.07 -25.05
CA LEU A 159 0.53 -7.60 -24.06
C LEU A 159 1.67 -8.39 -24.73
N PRO A 160 2.81 -8.67 -24.04
CA PRO A 160 4.03 -9.20 -24.62
C PRO A 160 3.90 -10.53 -25.38
N ASN A 161 2.89 -11.35 -25.09
CA ASN A 161 2.68 -12.65 -25.77
C ASN A 161 1.66 -12.57 -26.92
N GLY A 162 1.28 -11.36 -27.34
CA GLY A 162 0.26 -11.14 -28.37
C GLY A 162 -1.18 -11.23 -27.85
N THR A 163 -1.38 -11.46 -26.53
CA THR A 163 -2.72 -11.31 -25.93
C THR A 163 -3.08 -9.84 -25.81
N ALA A 164 -4.35 -9.55 -25.62
CA ALA A 164 -4.83 -8.18 -25.53
C ALA A 164 -5.89 -8.02 -24.43
N VAL A 165 -5.96 -6.80 -23.91
CA VAL A 165 -7.04 -6.32 -23.04
C VAL A 165 -7.81 -5.26 -23.81
N HIS A 166 -9.10 -5.47 -24.02
CA HIS A 166 -10.00 -4.49 -24.62
C HIS A 166 -10.72 -3.72 -23.54
N HIS A 167 -10.63 -2.40 -23.60
CA HIS A 167 -11.18 -1.47 -22.61
C HIS A 167 -12.41 -0.76 -23.17
N GLN A 168 -13.43 -0.58 -22.34
CA GLN A 168 -14.55 0.31 -22.65
C GLN A 168 -14.67 1.36 -21.56
N HIS A 169 -15.03 2.56 -21.98
CA HIS A 169 -15.18 3.70 -21.09
C HIS A 169 -16.56 4.33 -21.29
N ASP A 170 -17.08 4.95 -20.26
CA ASP A 170 -18.28 5.76 -20.38
C ASP A 170 -17.97 7.16 -20.95
N GLN A 171 -19.01 7.96 -21.16
CA GLN A 171 -18.87 9.31 -21.72
C GLN A 171 -18.07 10.30 -20.83
N ALA A 172 -17.80 9.90 -19.56
CA ALA A 172 -16.95 10.67 -18.65
C ALA A 172 -15.50 10.17 -18.64
N GLY A 173 -15.15 9.19 -19.52
CA GLY A 173 -13.82 8.58 -19.62
C GLY A 173 -13.50 7.61 -18.48
N ARG A 174 -14.49 7.10 -17.75
CA ARG A 174 -14.29 6.11 -16.68
C ARG A 174 -14.34 4.72 -17.27
N LEU A 175 -13.41 3.84 -16.84
CA LEU A 175 -13.37 2.45 -17.25
C LEU A 175 -14.64 1.72 -16.79
N THR A 176 -15.37 1.11 -17.72
CA THR A 176 -16.60 0.36 -17.44
C THR A 176 -16.49 -1.12 -17.74
N TYR A 177 -15.55 -1.52 -18.60
CA TYR A 177 -15.41 -2.91 -18.98
C TYR A 177 -14.01 -3.24 -19.47
N ASN A 178 -13.47 -4.38 -19.02
CA ASN A 178 -12.28 -5.00 -19.57
C ASN A 178 -12.62 -6.39 -20.09
N LYS A 179 -12.12 -6.73 -21.27
CA LYS A 179 -12.18 -8.09 -21.81
C LYS A 179 -10.77 -8.58 -22.12
N TYR A 180 -10.46 -9.75 -21.63
CA TYR A 180 -9.16 -10.40 -21.78
C TYR A 180 -9.22 -11.48 -22.86
N THR A 181 -8.08 -11.80 -23.47
CA THR A 181 -7.97 -12.79 -24.55
C THR A 181 -8.33 -14.21 -24.07
N ASP A 182 -8.15 -14.54 -22.78
CA ASP A 182 -8.56 -15.83 -22.21
C ASP A 182 -10.08 -15.98 -22.03
N GLY A 183 -10.85 -14.98 -22.45
CA GLY A 183 -12.31 -14.92 -22.38
C GLY A 183 -12.84 -14.43 -21.03
N SER A 184 -11.96 -14.16 -20.06
CA SER A 184 -12.37 -13.49 -18.81
C SER A 184 -12.69 -12.02 -19.06
N TRP A 185 -13.45 -11.42 -18.14
CA TRP A 185 -13.86 -10.03 -18.22
C TRP A 185 -14.17 -9.46 -16.85
N GLU A 186 -14.14 -8.13 -16.73
CA GLU A 186 -14.50 -7.36 -15.55
C GLU A 186 -15.32 -6.14 -15.95
N ALA A 187 -16.28 -5.74 -15.11
CA ALA A 187 -17.16 -4.61 -15.42
C ALA A 187 -17.42 -3.75 -14.16
N TRP A 188 -17.62 -2.46 -14.40
CA TRP A 188 -17.83 -1.46 -13.35
C TRP A 188 -18.94 -0.48 -13.74
N GLU A 189 -19.81 -0.17 -12.80
CA GLU A 189 -20.86 0.81 -12.93
C GLU A 189 -20.67 1.94 -11.91
N TYR A 190 -21.06 3.14 -12.32
CA TYR A 190 -20.86 4.34 -11.51
C TYR A 190 -22.13 5.16 -11.41
N ASP A 191 -22.31 5.84 -10.28
CA ASP A 191 -23.39 6.82 -10.11
C ASP A 191 -23.06 8.12 -10.88
N LYS A 192 -24.02 9.06 -10.86
CA LYS A 192 -23.89 10.37 -11.51
C LYS A 192 -22.75 11.22 -10.92
N ALA A 193 -22.35 10.96 -9.70
CA ALA A 193 -21.23 11.63 -9.03
C ALA A 193 -19.86 10.98 -9.32
N GLY A 194 -19.83 9.88 -10.12
CA GLY A 194 -18.61 9.17 -10.48
C GLY A 194 -18.15 8.14 -9.45
N ARG A 195 -18.98 7.80 -8.47
CA ARG A 195 -18.65 6.81 -7.44
C ARG A 195 -19.08 5.42 -7.90
N LEU A 196 -18.23 4.43 -7.66
CA LEU A 196 -18.50 3.03 -7.98
C LEU A 196 -19.77 2.55 -7.25
N THR A 197 -20.72 1.99 -8.01
CA THR A 197 -21.97 1.40 -7.48
C THR A 197 -22.00 -0.10 -7.64
N LYS A 198 -21.30 -0.64 -8.66
CA LYS A 198 -21.26 -2.07 -8.90
C LYS A 198 -19.94 -2.44 -9.58
N ALA A 199 -19.35 -3.56 -9.15
CA ALA A 199 -18.20 -4.19 -9.76
C ALA A 199 -18.49 -5.68 -9.91
N TYR A 200 -18.34 -6.25 -11.11
CA TYR A 200 -18.72 -7.64 -11.35
C TYR A 200 -17.87 -8.28 -12.44
N ASN A 201 -17.75 -9.58 -12.34
CA ASN A 201 -17.12 -10.44 -13.33
C ASN A 201 -17.89 -11.76 -13.40
N ARG A 202 -17.32 -12.79 -14.06
CA ARG A 202 -17.95 -14.10 -14.16
C ARG A 202 -18.17 -14.78 -12.79
N ASP A 203 -17.29 -14.50 -11.83
CA ASP A 203 -17.19 -15.24 -10.55
C ASP A 203 -17.91 -14.55 -9.39
N SER A 204 -18.14 -13.23 -9.47
CA SER A 204 -18.71 -12.44 -8.37
C SER A 204 -19.36 -11.14 -8.82
N VAL A 205 -20.31 -10.68 -8.00
CA VAL A 205 -20.97 -9.37 -8.10
C VAL A 205 -20.86 -8.65 -6.77
N THR A 206 -20.28 -7.45 -6.77
CA THR A 206 -20.21 -6.56 -5.62
C THR A 206 -20.98 -5.27 -5.89
N GLU A 207 -21.89 -4.89 -5.02
CA GLU A 207 -22.73 -3.69 -5.13
C GLU A 207 -22.57 -2.79 -3.92
N PHE A 208 -22.59 -1.47 -4.13
CA PHE A 208 -22.40 -0.47 -3.09
C PHE A 208 -23.61 0.48 -2.98
N GLY A 209 -24.28 0.44 -1.85
CA GLY A 209 -25.28 1.44 -1.44
C GLY A 209 -24.61 2.59 -0.69
N ARG A 210 -25.02 3.82 -0.98
CA ARG A 210 -24.45 5.02 -0.36
C ARG A 210 -25.51 5.97 0.16
N ASN A 211 -25.17 6.71 1.22
CA ASN A 211 -26.01 7.80 1.70
C ASN A 211 -25.80 9.08 0.89
N ALA A 212 -26.54 10.14 1.22
CA ALA A 212 -26.45 11.44 0.56
C ALA A 212 -25.05 12.09 0.66
N LEU A 213 -24.28 11.76 1.71
CA LEU A 213 -22.89 12.23 1.90
C LEU A 213 -21.88 11.43 1.09
N GLY A 214 -22.32 10.35 0.41
CA GLY A 214 -21.45 9.48 -0.38
C GLY A 214 -20.79 8.34 0.39
N GLN A 215 -21.04 8.22 1.68
CA GLN A 215 -20.51 7.13 2.49
C GLN A 215 -21.18 5.81 2.12
N VAL A 216 -20.41 4.73 2.07
CA VAL A 216 -20.92 3.38 1.86
C VAL A 216 -21.72 2.98 3.09
N ILE A 217 -23.04 2.78 2.94
CA ILE A 217 -23.93 2.28 3.99
C ILE A 217 -24.25 0.80 3.82
N LYS A 218 -23.92 0.25 2.65
CA LYS A 218 -24.19 -1.14 2.31
C LYS A 218 -23.22 -1.61 1.25
N GLU A 219 -22.57 -2.72 1.50
CA GLU A 219 -21.81 -3.48 0.53
C GLU A 219 -22.42 -4.87 0.40
N THR A 220 -22.68 -5.34 -0.81
CA THR A 220 -23.26 -6.66 -1.06
C THR A 220 -22.34 -7.43 -2.00
N GLN A 221 -21.80 -8.54 -1.54
CA GLN A 221 -20.98 -9.47 -2.31
C GLN A 221 -21.73 -10.79 -2.47
N ASP A 222 -22.08 -11.16 -3.71
CA ASP A 222 -22.80 -12.40 -4.05
C ASP A 222 -24.06 -12.62 -3.19
N GLY A 223 -24.86 -11.54 -2.97
CA GLY A 223 -26.08 -11.54 -2.17
C GLY A 223 -25.84 -11.45 -0.65
N ARG A 224 -24.61 -11.53 -0.14
CA ARG A 224 -24.26 -11.35 1.26
C ARG A 224 -23.93 -9.90 1.55
N THR A 225 -24.61 -9.32 2.52
CA THR A 225 -24.56 -7.88 2.79
C THR A 225 -23.75 -7.58 4.04
N VAL A 226 -22.97 -6.50 3.96
CA VAL A 226 -22.35 -5.80 5.08
C VAL A 226 -22.94 -4.39 5.14
N GLU A 227 -23.53 -4.02 6.26
CA GLU A 227 -24.16 -2.71 6.47
C GLU A 227 -23.33 -1.86 7.43
N HIS A 228 -23.22 -0.56 7.12
CA HIS A 228 -22.48 0.43 7.89
C HIS A 228 -23.42 1.49 8.45
N LYS A 229 -23.26 1.81 9.73
CA LYS A 229 -23.93 2.95 10.37
C LYS A 229 -22.91 3.98 10.78
N TYR A 230 -23.26 5.21 10.64
CA TYR A 230 -22.43 6.36 11.00
C TYR A 230 -23.09 7.17 12.09
N ASP A 231 -22.29 7.76 12.96
CA ASP A 231 -22.78 8.68 14.00
C ASP A 231 -23.08 10.08 13.42
N GLU A 232 -23.56 10.98 14.25
CA GLU A 232 -23.90 12.36 13.88
C GLU A 232 -22.70 13.18 13.36
N ARG A 233 -21.47 12.73 13.64
CA ARG A 233 -20.22 13.33 13.15
C ARG A 233 -19.67 12.60 11.92
N SER A 234 -20.50 11.76 11.28
CA SER A 234 -20.13 11.00 10.08
C SER A 234 -19.01 9.97 10.27
N ARG A 235 -18.78 9.48 11.51
CA ARG A 235 -17.80 8.44 11.83
C ARG A 235 -18.47 7.08 11.82
N LEU A 236 -17.78 6.04 11.36
CA LEU A 236 -18.29 4.66 11.33
C LEU A 236 -18.57 4.19 12.77
N SER A 237 -19.83 3.96 13.11
CA SER A 237 -20.23 3.56 14.48
C SER A 237 -20.56 2.08 14.61
N ASN A 238 -21.02 1.46 13.52
CA ASN A 238 -21.41 0.04 13.57
C ASN A 238 -21.30 -0.61 12.18
N ILE A 239 -20.85 -1.86 12.16
CA ILE A 239 -20.83 -2.77 11.02
C ILE A 239 -21.71 -3.95 11.37
N VAL A 240 -22.62 -4.34 10.47
CA VAL A 240 -23.49 -5.52 10.63
C VAL A 240 -23.42 -6.37 9.37
N SER A 241 -23.12 -7.65 9.51
CA SER A 241 -23.06 -8.60 8.41
C SER A 241 -24.27 -9.52 8.38
N ALA A 242 -24.74 -9.87 7.18
CA ALA A 242 -25.75 -10.89 6.95
C ALA A 242 -25.36 -12.28 7.49
N LEU A 243 -24.07 -12.54 7.71
CA LEU A 243 -23.57 -13.75 8.36
C LEU A 243 -23.61 -13.68 9.90
N GLY A 244 -24.22 -12.61 10.45
CA GLY A 244 -24.48 -12.46 11.88
C GLY A 244 -23.39 -11.72 12.66
N GLY A 245 -22.29 -11.31 12.03
CA GLY A 245 -21.25 -10.50 12.66
C GLY A 245 -21.74 -9.07 12.94
N SER A 246 -21.39 -8.51 14.10
CA SER A 246 -21.63 -7.11 14.45
C SER A 246 -20.42 -6.53 15.15
N ILE A 247 -19.94 -5.37 14.68
CA ILE A 247 -18.82 -4.62 15.26
C ILE A 247 -19.30 -3.21 15.56
N THR A 248 -19.03 -2.70 16.76
CA THR A 248 -19.41 -1.36 17.20
C THR A 248 -18.17 -0.60 17.65
N TYR A 249 -18.06 0.66 17.22
CA TYR A 249 -16.97 1.57 17.58
C TYR A 249 -17.49 2.68 18.49
N GLY A 250 -16.84 2.87 19.63
CA GLY A 250 -17.03 4.00 20.52
C GLY A 250 -15.87 5.00 20.34
N TYR A 251 -16.20 6.28 20.48
CA TYR A 251 -15.24 7.37 20.25
C TYR A 251 -15.12 8.26 21.50
N ASP A 252 -13.94 8.74 21.75
CA ASP A 252 -13.72 9.79 22.73
C ASP A 252 -14.17 11.17 22.19
N ILE A 253 -14.03 12.21 23.02
CA ILE A 253 -14.40 13.59 22.65
C ILE A 253 -13.55 14.16 21.52
N LYS A 254 -12.33 13.62 21.30
CA LYS A 254 -11.41 14.01 20.23
C LYS A 254 -11.75 13.36 18.90
N GLY A 255 -12.59 12.32 18.90
CA GLY A 255 -12.94 11.55 17.72
C GLY A 255 -12.07 10.31 17.49
N THR A 256 -11.25 9.94 18.46
CA THR A 256 -10.42 8.72 18.40
C THR A 256 -11.21 7.52 18.93
N VAL A 257 -11.07 6.36 18.29
CA VAL A 257 -11.74 5.12 18.72
C VAL A 257 -11.15 4.70 20.07
N ASN A 258 -11.96 4.73 21.12
CA ASN A 258 -11.57 4.34 22.48
C ASN A 258 -12.25 3.06 22.98
N HIS A 259 -13.22 2.55 22.24
CA HIS A 259 -13.91 1.30 22.57
C HIS A 259 -14.29 0.55 21.29
N ILE A 260 -14.09 -0.77 21.28
CA ILE A 260 -14.55 -1.66 20.22
C ILE A 260 -15.30 -2.81 20.89
N SER A 261 -16.50 -3.11 20.38
CA SER A 261 -17.25 -4.28 20.79
C SER A 261 -17.64 -5.10 19.56
N ALA A 262 -17.41 -6.40 19.58
CA ALA A 262 -17.67 -7.26 18.43
C ALA A 262 -18.24 -8.62 18.87
N GLY A 263 -19.21 -9.13 18.12
CA GLY A 263 -19.86 -10.40 18.43
C GLY A 263 -20.70 -10.95 17.30
N MET A 264 -21.30 -12.12 17.56
CA MET A 264 -22.23 -12.77 16.65
C MET A 264 -23.66 -12.59 17.13
N SER A 265 -24.58 -12.35 16.20
CA SER A 265 -26.02 -12.23 16.49
C SER A 265 -26.55 -13.42 17.29
N GLY A 266 -27.35 -13.16 18.32
CA GLY A 266 -27.91 -14.20 19.21
C GLY A 266 -26.94 -14.75 20.26
N LYS A 267 -25.69 -14.29 20.31
CA LYS A 267 -24.69 -14.68 21.31
C LYS A 267 -24.66 -13.69 22.47
N ARG A 268 -24.37 -14.21 23.70
CA ARG A 268 -24.58 -13.45 24.94
C ARG A 268 -23.42 -12.53 25.33
N LYS A 269 -22.21 -12.82 24.88
CA LYS A 269 -21.00 -12.09 25.31
C LYS A 269 -20.21 -11.61 24.11
N PRO A 270 -20.13 -10.30 23.85
CA PRO A 270 -19.25 -9.77 22.82
C PRO A 270 -17.78 -9.82 23.28
N TRP A 271 -16.87 -9.79 22.32
CA TRP A 271 -15.48 -9.40 22.54
C TRP A 271 -15.43 -7.88 22.69
N GLU A 272 -14.56 -7.40 23.55
CA GLU A 272 -14.43 -5.95 23.83
C GLU A 272 -12.95 -5.55 23.92
N ALA A 273 -12.67 -4.31 23.51
CA ALA A 273 -11.40 -3.64 23.72
C ALA A 273 -11.64 -2.20 24.16
N ASN A 274 -10.94 -1.77 25.23
CA ASN A 274 -10.88 -0.39 25.69
C ASN A 274 -9.48 0.14 25.46
N ILE A 275 -9.38 1.30 24.78
CA ILE A 275 -8.13 1.86 24.27
C ILE A 275 -7.89 3.21 24.93
N ALA A 276 -6.68 3.44 25.42
CA ALA A 276 -6.24 4.70 25.99
C ALA A 276 -5.09 5.29 25.17
N TYR A 277 -5.08 6.61 25.07
CA TYR A 277 -4.09 7.35 24.29
C TYR A 277 -3.37 8.37 25.14
N ASP A 278 -2.14 8.70 24.78
CA ASP A 278 -1.43 9.84 25.35
C ASP A 278 -1.97 11.17 24.78
N ARG A 279 -1.37 12.27 25.24
CA ARG A 279 -1.75 13.62 24.75
C ARG A 279 -1.48 13.83 23.27
N PHE A 280 -0.62 13.03 22.65
CA PHE A 280 -0.25 13.09 21.23
C PHE A 280 -1.10 12.15 20.35
N GLY A 281 -2.11 11.47 20.93
CA GLY A 281 -2.98 10.55 20.21
C GLY A 281 -2.35 9.19 19.92
N ARG A 282 -1.23 8.83 20.60
CA ARG A 282 -0.61 7.50 20.45
C ARG A 282 -1.20 6.53 21.45
N GLU A 283 -1.52 5.31 21.02
CA GLU A 283 -2.08 4.26 21.88
C GLU A 283 -1.06 3.89 22.97
N THR A 284 -1.47 4.05 24.24
CA THR A 284 -0.63 3.71 25.39
C THR A 284 -1.07 2.43 26.09
N SER A 285 -2.35 2.10 26.00
CA SER A 285 -2.91 0.89 26.61
C SER A 285 -4.12 0.41 25.84
N ARG A 286 -4.25 -0.90 25.74
CA ARG A 286 -5.43 -1.59 25.21
C ARG A 286 -5.77 -2.75 26.13
N ILE A 287 -6.96 -2.70 26.74
CA ILE A 287 -7.49 -3.77 27.61
C ILE A 287 -8.57 -4.51 26.83
N MET A 288 -8.36 -5.80 26.60
CA MET A 288 -9.21 -6.65 25.80
C MET A 288 -9.90 -7.72 26.63
N SER A 289 -10.91 -8.35 26.03
CA SER A 289 -11.60 -9.52 26.60
C SER A 289 -10.58 -10.56 27.10
N GLY A 290 -10.88 -11.22 28.23
CA GLY A 290 -9.93 -12.09 28.93
C GLY A 290 -8.97 -11.34 29.85
N CYS A 291 -9.22 -10.06 30.15
CA CYS A 291 -8.35 -9.20 30.99
C CYS A 291 -6.90 -9.16 30.47
N VAL A 292 -6.74 -9.16 29.15
CA VAL A 292 -5.44 -9.00 28.50
C VAL A 292 -5.18 -7.52 28.29
N GLU A 293 -4.11 -7.01 28.88
CA GLU A 293 -3.68 -5.62 28.76
C GLU A 293 -2.41 -5.54 27.90
N ASN A 294 -2.45 -4.83 26.79
CA ASN A 294 -1.29 -4.44 25.99
C ASN A 294 -0.93 -2.98 26.26
N THR A 295 0.29 -2.70 26.66
CA THR A 295 0.79 -1.34 26.89
C THR A 295 1.93 -1.02 25.96
N MET A 296 1.92 0.20 25.40
CA MET A 296 2.96 0.73 24.52
C MET A 296 3.62 1.95 25.14
N GLN A 297 4.94 2.03 25.05
CA GLN A 297 5.71 3.21 25.39
C GLN A 297 6.47 3.68 24.15
N TYR A 298 6.69 4.97 24.08
CA TYR A 298 7.34 5.63 22.94
C TYR A 298 8.59 6.38 23.41
N ASP A 299 9.55 6.50 22.51
CA ASP A 299 10.71 7.35 22.75
C ASP A 299 10.36 8.84 22.59
N ASN A 300 11.36 9.70 22.76
CA ASN A 300 11.20 11.16 22.72
C ASN A 300 10.79 11.72 21.35
N ILE A 301 10.88 10.93 20.27
CA ILE A 301 10.44 11.32 18.92
C ILE A 301 9.22 10.52 18.44
N GLY A 302 8.58 9.78 19.34
CA GLY A 302 7.33 9.09 19.07
C GLY A 302 7.44 7.69 18.47
N ARG A 303 8.66 7.10 18.40
CA ARG A 303 8.81 5.71 17.93
C ARG A 303 8.49 4.73 19.08
N PRO A 304 7.84 3.58 18.78
CA PRO A 304 7.63 2.52 19.77
C PRO A 304 8.95 2.11 20.41
N ALA A 305 9.04 2.22 21.73
CA ALA A 305 10.25 1.87 22.49
C ALA A 305 10.06 0.59 23.28
N HIS A 306 8.84 0.36 23.80
CA HIS A 306 8.55 -0.80 24.62
C HIS A 306 7.08 -1.23 24.50
N GLN A 307 6.86 -2.53 24.37
CA GLN A 307 5.56 -3.18 24.37
C GLN A 307 5.49 -4.22 25.47
N ARG A 308 4.45 -4.18 26.27
CA ARG A 308 4.23 -5.15 27.34
C ARG A 308 2.80 -5.68 27.33
N VAL A 309 2.66 -7.00 27.40
CA VAL A 309 1.36 -7.64 27.56
C VAL A 309 1.26 -8.31 28.91
N ARG A 310 0.15 -8.06 29.60
CA ARG A 310 -0.16 -8.60 30.94
C ARG A 310 -1.51 -9.29 30.94
N HIS A 311 -1.63 -10.31 31.75
CA HIS A 311 -2.88 -10.94 32.14
C HIS A 311 -2.89 -11.16 33.65
N ASN A 312 -3.89 -10.64 34.36
CA ASN A 312 -4.03 -10.73 35.82
C ASN A 312 -2.71 -10.38 36.60
N GLY A 313 -2.04 -9.32 36.15
CA GLY A 313 -0.78 -8.85 36.76
C GLY A 313 0.49 -9.61 36.33
N ARG A 314 0.34 -10.78 35.66
CA ARG A 314 1.48 -11.54 35.11
C ARG A 314 1.87 -11.00 33.74
N THR A 315 3.15 -10.70 33.54
CA THR A 315 3.69 -10.31 32.24
C THR A 315 3.88 -11.54 31.35
N LEU A 316 3.33 -11.50 30.14
CA LEU A 316 3.36 -12.57 29.14
C LEU A 316 4.20 -12.20 27.91
N LEU A 317 4.37 -10.90 27.62
CA LEU A 317 5.28 -10.34 26.64
C LEU A 317 5.93 -9.11 27.22
N ASP A 318 7.23 -8.95 26.99
CA ASP A 318 7.97 -7.75 27.37
C ASP A 318 9.04 -7.48 26.30
N LYS A 319 8.69 -6.64 25.31
CA LYS A 319 9.47 -6.42 24.11
C LYS A 319 9.97 -4.98 24.03
N SER A 320 11.27 -4.80 23.89
CA SER A 320 11.91 -3.51 23.70
C SER A 320 12.39 -3.36 22.26
N TYR A 321 12.36 -2.12 21.76
CA TYR A 321 12.77 -1.73 20.42
C TYR A 321 13.88 -0.68 20.53
N LEU A 322 15.04 -0.98 19.98
CA LEU A 322 16.16 -0.04 19.89
C LEU A 322 16.25 0.55 18.50
N TRP A 323 16.10 1.85 18.41
CA TRP A 323 16.12 2.59 17.16
C TRP A 323 17.45 3.35 16.99
N GLY A 324 17.93 3.40 15.74
CA GLY A 324 19.05 4.23 15.32
C GLY A 324 18.61 5.45 14.51
N ASP A 325 19.56 6.05 13.84
CA ASP A 325 19.30 7.16 12.92
C ASP A 325 18.47 6.71 11.71
N ASN A 326 17.81 7.68 11.08
CA ASN A 326 16.96 7.46 9.89
C ASN A 326 15.86 6.42 10.12
N LEU A 327 15.28 6.39 11.32
CA LEU A 327 14.18 5.52 11.74
C LEU A 327 14.50 4.00 11.63
N ARG A 328 15.75 3.61 11.57
CA ARG A 328 16.18 2.20 11.46
C ARG A 328 15.99 1.47 12.77
N LEU A 329 15.30 0.33 12.76
CA LEU A 329 15.20 -0.55 13.93
C LEU A 329 16.48 -1.37 14.04
N LEU A 330 17.30 -1.10 15.06
CA LEU A 330 18.59 -1.78 15.25
C LEU A 330 18.44 -3.12 15.99
N GLN A 331 17.53 -3.19 16.95
CA GLN A 331 17.35 -4.40 17.74
C GLN A 331 15.95 -4.51 18.32
N THR A 332 15.48 -5.74 18.44
CA THR A 332 14.35 -6.11 19.32
C THR A 332 14.82 -7.08 20.38
N LEU A 333 14.29 -6.93 21.61
CA LEU A 333 14.57 -7.79 22.75
C LEU A 333 13.27 -8.15 23.44
N ASP A 334 12.92 -9.44 23.50
CA ASP A 334 11.83 -10.00 24.30
C ASP A 334 12.43 -10.68 25.55
N THR A 335 12.26 -10.06 26.70
CA THR A 335 12.85 -10.52 27.95
C THR A 335 12.15 -11.75 28.51
N ILE A 336 10.84 -11.92 28.25
CA ILE A 336 10.05 -13.07 28.74
C ILE A 336 10.43 -14.33 27.98
N ASN A 337 10.50 -14.25 26.64
CA ASN A 337 10.84 -15.39 25.80
C ASN A 337 12.35 -15.55 25.56
N ARG A 338 13.18 -14.65 26.13
CA ARG A 338 14.64 -14.61 25.97
C ARG A 338 15.08 -14.61 24.50
N ARG A 339 14.40 -13.80 23.68
CA ARG A 339 14.62 -13.70 22.25
C ARG A 339 15.14 -12.31 21.90
N SER A 340 16.11 -12.27 21.00
CA SER A 340 16.61 -11.01 20.45
C SER A 340 16.84 -11.12 18.97
N ILE A 341 16.67 -10.01 18.26
CA ILE A 341 17.02 -9.86 16.86
C ILE A 341 17.80 -8.56 16.72
N ARG A 342 19.00 -8.65 16.20
CA ARG A 342 19.78 -7.47 15.79
C ARG A 342 19.70 -7.38 14.28
N TYR A 343 19.41 -6.19 13.77
CA TYR A 343 19.24 -5.90 12.34
C TYR A 343 20.46 -5.16 11.81
N ASP A 344 20.94 -5.57 10.66
CA ASP A 344 22.02 -4.92 9.93
C ASP A 344 21.46 -4.25 8.67
N TYR A 345 21.99 -3.08 8.34
CA TYR A 345 21.56 -2.28 7.21
C TYR A 345 22.72 -2.04 6.26
N ASP A 346 22.42 -1.99 4.97
CA ASP A 346 23.39 -1.56 3.99
C ASP A 346 23.65 -0.04 4.10
N THR A 347 24.58 0.44 3.33
CA THR A 347 24.96 1.85 3.32
C THR A 347 23.83 2.79 2.88
N PHE A 348 22.82 2.28 2.19
CA PHE A 348 21.67 3.03 1.70
C PHE A 348 20.41 2.85 2.56
N GLY A 349 20.53 2.18 3.69
CA GLY A 349 19.44 2.01 4.63
C GLY A 349 18.46 0.90 4.30
N SER A 350 18.77 0.05 3.33
CA SER A 350 18.01 -1.18 3.11
C SER A 350 18.40 -2.21 4.17
N LEU A 351 17.41 -2.96 4.68
CA LEU A 351 17.67 -4.07 5.58
C LEU A 351 18.53 -5.12 4.87
N SER A 352 19.74 -5.37 5.35
CA SER A 352 20.71 -6.26 4.71
C SER A 352 20.94 -7.58 5.44
N GLY A 353 20.54 -7.67 6.71
CA GLY A 353 20.67 -8.91 7.46
C GLY A 353 20.08 -8.85 8.86
N ALA A 354 20.06 -10.00 9.53
CA ALA A 354 19.71 -10.11 10.94
C ALA A 354 20.53 -11.20 11.63
N VAL A 355 20.83 -10.96 12.91
CA VAL A 355 21.41 -11.94 13.83
C VAL A 355 20.40 -12.20 14.92
N TYR A 356 20.02 -13.46 15.08
CA TYR A 356 19.04 -13.90 16.07
C TYR A 356 19.72 -14.32 17.39
N GLY A 357 18.95 -14.31 18.48
CA GLY A 357 19.46 -14.66 19.81
C GLY A 357 19.97 -16.10 19.95
N ASP A 358 19.61 -16.99 19.03
CA ASP A 358 20.14 -18.36 18.93
C ASP A 358 21.49 -18.45 18.20
N GLY A 359 22.04 -17.32 17.76
CA GLY A 359 23.29 -17.20 17.00
C GLY A 359 23.14 -17.43 15.49
N SER A 360 21.97 -17.78 15.01
CA SER A 360 21.71 -17.88 13.57
C SER A 360 21.73 -16.52 12.90
N CYS A 361 22.26 -16.47 11.65
CA CYS A 361 22.28 -15.27 10.82
C CYS A 361 21.45 -15.51 9.56
N GLN A 362 20.81 -14.45 9.08
CA GLN A 362 20.09 -14.45 7.83
C GLN A 362 20.44 -13.17 7.06
N TRP A 363 20.68 -13.31 5.77
CA TRP A 363 21.04 -12.20 4.90
C TRP A 363 19.85 -11.79 4.04
N ARG A 364 19.77 -10.50 3.74
CA ARG A 364 18.86 -9.88 2.78
C ARG A 364 19.64 -8.81 2.04
N ASN A 365 20.80 -9.20 1.48
CA ASN A 365 21.80 -8.30 0.95
C ASN A 365 21.43 -7.82 -0.47
N PRO A 366 20.90 -6.60 -0.67
CA PRO A 366 20.49 -6.15 -2.00
C PRO A 366 21.70 -5.75 -2.85
N ASP A 367 21.62 -5.95 -4.17
CA ASP A 367 22.53 -5.29 -5.11
C ASP A 367 22.12 -3.82 -5.35
N ALA A 368 22.78 -3.13 -6.26
CA ALA A 368 22.51 -1.73 -6.56
C ALA A 368 21.09 -1.50 -7.13
N MET A 369 20.54 -2.48 -7.85
CA MET A 369 19.20 -2.44 -8.43
C MET A 369 18.12 -2.85 -7.40
N GLY A 370 18.49 -3.52 -6.31
CA GLY A 370 17.56 -3.99 -5.28
C GLY A 370 17.23 -5.49 -5.37
N ASN A 371 17.91 -6.27 -6.21
CA ASN A 371 17.82 -7.73 -6.18
C ASN A 371 18.40 -8.27 -4.87
N VAL A 372 17.65 -9.15 -4.19
CA VAL A 372 17.95 -9.60 -2.82
C VAL A 372 18.69 -10.94 -2.83
N TYR A 373 19.79 -11.03 -2.07
CA TYR A 373 20.60 -12.24 -1.89
C TYR A 373 20.56 -12.70 -0.43
N ASP A 374 20.54 -14.02 -0.21
CA ASP A 374 20.65 -14.65 1.12
C ASP A 374 22.10 -15.13 1.37
N SER A 375 23.05 -14.27 1.00
CA SER A 375 24.48 -14.45 1.25
C SER A 375 25.21 -13.11 1.31
N PRO A 376 26.32 -13.01 2.07
CA PRO A 376 27.08 -11.77 2.18
C PRO A 376 27.81 -11.39 0.88
N ASP A 377 28.17 -12.36 0.04
CA ASP A 377 28.91 -12.22 -1.20
C ASP A 377 28.03 -12.18 -2.46
N ARG A 378 26.70 -12.29 -2.30
CA ARG A 378 25.72 -12.26 -3.41
C ARG A 378 25.93 -13.35 -4.45
N THR A 379 26.32 -14.57 -4.03
CA THR A 379 26.62 -15.69 -4.94
C THR A 379 25.55 -16.77 -4.93
N ASP A 380 24.59 -16.71 -4.02
CA ASP A 380 23.57 -17.74 -3.78
C ASP A 380 22.39 -17.68 -4.74
N ARG A 381 22.24 -16.61 -5.50
CA ARG A 381 21.13 -16.39 -6.43
C ARG A 381 21.62 -15.85 -7.76
N SER A 382 20.87 -16.09 -8.83
CA SER A 382 21.07 -15.45 -10.12
C SER A 382 19.79 -14.81 -10.61
N TYR A 383 19.92 -13.63 -11.19
CA TYR A 383 18.82 -12.84 -11.71
C TYR A 383 18.97 -12.61 -13.21
N ALA A 384 17.83 -12.62 -13.92
CA ALA A 384 17.74 -12.15 -15.29
C ALA A 384 17.38 -10.66 -15.31
N ARG A 385 17.27 -10.12 -16.53
CA ARG A 385 16.87 -8.73 -16.78
C ARG A 385 15.55 -8.40 -16.07
N GLY A 386 15.42 -7.17 -15.60
CA GLY A 386 14.25 -6.69 -14.89
C GLY A 386 14.09 -7.26 -13.47
N GLY A 387 15.11 -7.92 -12.91
CA GLY A 387 15.07 -8.46 -11.55
C GLY A 387 14.36 -9.82 -11.42
N GLN A 388 14.18 -10.57 -12.50
CA GLN A 388 13.63 -11.92 -12.45
C GLN A 388 14.61 -12.89 -11.78
N LEU A 389 14.21 -13.52 -10.67
CA LEU A 389 15.01 -14.57 -10.04
C LEU A 389 15.03 -15.81 -10.91
N ARG A 390 16.18 -16.21 -11.38
CA ARG A 390 16.35 -17.41 -12.20
C ARG A 390 16.67 -18.66 -11.42
N GLU A 391 17.51 -18.52 -10.43
CA GLU A 391 18.04 -19.65 -9.68
C GLU A 391 18.45 -19.24 -8.28
N ASP A 392 18.18 -20.10 -7.29
CA ASP A 392 18.74 -20.04 -5.95
C ASP A 392 19.47 -21.34 -5.60
N LYS A 393 19.87 -21.55 -4.34
CA LYS A 393 20.58 -22.74 -3.87
C LYS A 393 19.80 -24.03 -4.15
N LYS A 394 18.46 -24.00 -4.23
CA LYS A 394 17.60 -25.16 -4.30
C LYS A 394 16.77 -25.24 -5.56
N TRP A 395 16.34 -24.08 -6.10
CA TRP A 395 15.30 -23.99 -7.11
C TRP A 395 15.76 -23.24 -8.36
N ARG A 396 15.13 -23.59 -9.51
CA ARG A 396 15.10 -22.82 -10.77
C ARG A 396 13.70 -22.29 -11.00
N TYR A 397 13.61 -21.08 -11.54
CA TYR A 397 12.38 -20.33 -11.73
C TYR A 397 12.21 -19.98 -13.20
N TYR A 398 11.03 -20.27 -13.75
CA TYR A 398 10.69 -19.99 -15.14
C TYR A 398 9.47 -19.09 -15.18
N TYR A 399 9.53 -18.08 -16.04
CA TYR A 399 8.51 -17.06 -16.16
C TYR A 399 7.92 -17.05 -17.56
N ASP A 400 6.64 -16.68 -17.68
CA ASP A 400 6.01 -16.40 -18.97
C ASP A 400 6.50 -15.05 -19.53
N SER A 401 6.00 -14.70 -20.72
CA SER A 401 6.32 -13.44 -21.38
C SER A 401 5.74 -12.20 -20.68
N HIS A 402 4.78 -12.37 -19.75
CA HIS A 402 4.25 -11.30 -18.92
C HIS A 402 5.09 -11.10 -17.64
N GLY A 403 6.10 -11.95 -17.40
CA GLY A 403 6.91 -11.95 -16.21
C GLY A 403 6.25 -12.61 -15.00
N ASN A 404 5.25 -13.46 -15.21
CA ASN A 404 4.65 -14.25 -14.14
C ASN A 404 5.39 -15.57 -13.99
N LEU A 405 5.67 -15.99 -12.75
CA LEU A 405 6.25 -17.30 -12.47
C LEU A 405 5.27 -18.40 -12.92
N VAL A 406 5.74 -19.32 -13.80
CA VAL A 406 4.93 -20.43 -14.30
C VAL A 406 5.41 -21.79 -13.80
N LEU A 407 6.72 -21.93 -13.51
CA LEU A 407 7.27 -23.17 -13.00
C LEU A 407 8.43 -22.90 -12.04
N LYS A 408 8.49 -23.67 -10.96
CA LYS A 408 9.59 -23.70 -9.98
C LYS A 408 10.02 -25.16 -9.82
N THR A 409 11.23 -25.48 -10.30
CA THR A 409 11.76 -26.87 -10.29
C THR A 409 12.95 -27.00 -9.35
N MET A 410 13.16 -28.20 -8.80
CA MET A 410 14.37 -28.46 -8.02
C MET A 410 15.61 -28.37 -8.91
N ARG A 411 16.65 -27.70 -8.42
CA ARG A 411 17.95 -27.65 -9.09
C ARG A 411 18.55 -29.05 -9.17
N ARG A 412 18.58 -29.62 -10.38
CA ARG A 412 19.25 -30.90 -10.67
C ARG A 412 20.62 -30.61 -11.26
N SER A 413 21.61 -31.48 -11.00
CA SER A 413 22.93 -31.41 -11.61
C SER A 413 22.79 -31.59 -13.14
N GLY A 414 23.01 -30.56 -13.92
CA GLY A 414 22.92 -30.55 -15.38
C GLY A 414 23.08 -29.14 -15.95
N PRO A 415 23.33 -28.99 -17.26
CA PRO A 415 23.45 -27.70 -17.86
C PRO A 415 22.16 -26.88 -17.70
N SER A 416 22.31 -25.57 -17.49
CA SER A 416 21.21 -24.63 -17.52
C SER A 416 20.52 -24.73 -18.89
N LEU A 417 19.21 -24.92 -18.90
CA LEU A 417 18.44 -24.88 -20.15
C LEU A 417 18.44 -23.44 -20.68
N ASP A 418 19.14 -23.24 -21.81
CA ASP A 418 19.09 -21.98 -22.51
C ASP A 418 17.66 -21.69 -23.06
N ALA A 419 17.40 -20.39 -23.27
CA ALA A 419 16.08 -19.85 -23.63
C ALA A 419 15.41 -20.43 -24.90
N GLY A 420 16.10 -21.26 -25.66
CA GLY A 420 15.59 -21.94 -26.87
C GLY A 420 15.01 -23.35 -26.69
N MET A 421 15.10 -23.95 -25.48
CA MET A 421 14.58 -25.29 -25.20
C MET A 421 13.27 -25.27 -24.40
N ARG A 422 12.43 -24.25 -24.59
CA ARG A 422 11.36 -23.88 -23.64
C ARG A 422 10.12 -24.78 -23.63
N ASP A 423 9.70 -25.39 -24.73
CA ASP A 423 8.35 -25.96 -24.84
C ASP A 423 8.20 -27.39 -24.33
N GLU A 424 9.21 -28.25 -24.44
CA GLU A 424 9.10 -29.65 -23.97
C GLU A 424 9.45 -29.87 -22.49
N PHE A 425 10.15 -28.91 -21.84
CA PHE A 425 10.65 -29.06 -20.46
C PHE A 425 9.87 -28.26 -19.40
N LEU A 426 8.88 -27.47 -19.77
CA LEU A 426 8.05 -26.69 -18.84
C LEU A 426 6.86 -27.44 -18.25
N ALA A 427 6.71 -28.72 -18.57
CA ALA A 427 5.68 -29.55 -17.96
C ALA A 427 6.03 -29.85 -16.51
N TRP A 428 5.04 -29.67 -15.61
CA TRP A 428 5.15 -30.02 -14.22
C TRP A 428 5.55 -31.49 -14.05
N GLN A 429 6.47 -31.74 -13.12
CA GLN A 429 6.88 -33.07 -12.66
C GLN A 429 6.74 -33.17 -11.15
N SER A 430 6.59 -34.38 -10.62
CA SER A 430 6.53 -34.58 -9.16
C SER A 430 7.75 -33.95 -8.49
N GLY A 431 7.51 -33.11 -7.50
CA GLY A 431 8.52 -32.30 -6.83
C GLY A 431 8.56 -30.82 -7.26
N ASP A 432 7.90 -30.46 -8.37
CA ASP A 432 7.84 -29.10 -8.89
C ASP A 432 6.61 -28.33 -8.39
N TYR A 433 6.66 -26.99 -8.46
CA TYR A 433 5.49 -26.13 -8.37
C TYR A 433 5.18 -25.57 -9.76
N ALA A 434 3.92 -25.64 -10.21
CA ALA A 434 3.45 -24.98 -11.41
C ALA A 434 2.39 -23.94 -11.06
N TYR A 435 2.37 -22.83 -11.79
CA TYR A 435 1.50 -21.68 -11.56
C TYR A 435 0.73 -21.36 -12.84
N THR A 436 -0.56 -21.08 -12.73
CA THR A 436 -1.37 -20.59 -13.85
C THR A 436 -2.00 -19.25 -13.51
N TRP A 437 -2.16 -18.40 -14.51
CA TRP A 437 -2.61 -17.03 -14.36
C TRP A 437 -3.88 -16.75 -15.15
N GLN A 438 -4.67 -15.81 -14.69
CA GLN A 438 -5.82 -15.27 -15.39
C GLN A 438 -5.39 -14.14 -16.33
N GLY A 439 -6.24 -13.78 -17.29
CA GLY A 439 -5.97 -12.71 -18.25
C GLY A 439 -5.74 -11.34 -17.60
N ASN A 440 -6.31 -11.10 -16.41
CA ASN A 440 -6.09 -9.89 -15.60
C ASN A 440 -4.80 -9.91 -14.77
N GLY A 441 -3.96 -10.96 -14.90
CA GLY A 441 -2.71 -11.09 -14.14
C GLY A 441 -2.86 -11.65 -12.73
N MET A 442 -4.08 -12.08 -12.31
CA MET A 442 -4.30 -12.72 -11.01
C MET A 442 -3.93 -14.20 -11.06
N LEU A 443 -3.37 -14.73 -9.96
CA LEU A 443 -2.99 -16.14 -9.84
C LEU A 443 -4.24 -17.04 -9.86
N ARG A 444 -4.35 -17.93 -10.86
CA ARG A 444 -5.48 -18.86 -11.01
C ARG A 444 -5.31 -20.11 -10.19
N SER A 445 -4.13 -20.73 -10.25
CA SER A 445 -3.85 -21.98 -9.53
C SER A 445 -2.38 -22.19 -9.25
N VAL A 446 -2.13 -23.03 -8.25
CA VAL A 446 -0.79 -23.55 -7.92
C VAL A 446 -0.88 -25.08 -7.83
N THR A 447 -0.17 -25.80 -8.72
CA THR A 447 0.05 -27.25 -8.59
C THR A 447 1.30 -27.47 -7.75
N ARG A 448 1.15 -28.21 -6.67
CA ARG A 448 2.17 -28.48 -5.65
C ARG A 448 3.08 -29.65 -6.06
N PRO A 449 4.21 -29.86 -5.34
CA PRO A 449 5.11 -30.98 -5.56
C PRO A 449 4.48 -32.37 -5.43
N ASP A 450 3.38 -32.48 -4.67
CA ASP A 450 2.60 -33.70 -4.48
C ASP A 450 1.51 -33.91 -5.54
N GLY A 451 1.40 -33.00 -6.53
CA GLY A 451 0.40 -33.02 -7.60
C GLY A 451 -0.96 -32.46 -7.22
N LYS A 452 -1.19 -32.11 -5.95
CA LYS A 452 -2.43 -31.44 -5.55
C LYS A 452 -2.43 -29.99 -6.03
N THR A 453 -3.59 -29.52 -6.46
CA THR A 453 -3.76 -28.17 -6.99
C THR A 453 -4.62 -27.32 -6.07
N VAL A 454 -4.15 -26.10 -5.76
CA VAL A 454 -4.91 -25.03 -5.11
C VAL A 454 -5.43 -24.12 -6.19
N THR A 455 -6.72 -23.76 -6.18
CA THR A 455 -7.31 -22.82 -7.13
C THR A 455 -7.89 -21.61 -6.44
N PHE A 456 -7.93 -20.47 -7.14
CA PHE A 456 -8.37 -19.19 -6.60
C PHE A 456 -9.36 -18.51 -7.54
N LYS A 457 -10.33 -17.76 -6.95
CA LYS A 457 -11.20 -16.84 -7.66
C LYS A 457 -11.21 -15.48 -7.00
N TYR A 458 -11.48 -14.46 -7.81
CA TYR A 458 -11.43 -13.06 -7.39
C TYR A 458 -12.66 -12.32 -7.91
N ASP A 459 -13.06 -11.28 -7.19
CA ASP A 459 -14.04 -10.32 -7.69
C ASP A 459 -13.38 -9.31 -8.67
N ALA A 460 -14.19 -8.44 -9.27
CA ALA A 460 -13.71 -7.42 -10.19
C ALA A 460 -12.92 -6.27 -9.51
N LEU A 461 -12.72 -6.32 -8.19
CA LEU A 461 -11.86 -5.42 -7.42
C LEU A 461 -10.53 -6.07 -7.04
N GLY A 462 -10.24 -7.28 -7.57
CA GLY A 462 -9.03 -8.06 -7.26
C GLY A 462 -9.04 -8.67 -5.85
N ARG A 463 -10.19 -8.74 -5.17
CA ARG A 463 -10.33 -9.38 -3.85
C ARG A 463 -10.57 -10.87 -4.03
N ARG A 464 -9.81 -11.69 -3.33
CA ARG A 464 -9.98 -13.15 -3.36
C ARG A 464 -11.29 -13.53 -2.66
N ILE A 465 -12.19 -14.17 -3.39
CA ILE A 465 -13.51 -14.58 -2.91
C ILE A 465 -13.60 -16.08 -2.64
N GLU A 466 -12.73 -16.88 -3.25
CA GLU A 466 -12.71 -18.33 -3.12
C GLU A 466 -11.30 -18.90 -3.22
N LYS A 467 -11.01 -19.91 -2.41
CA LYS A 467 -9.88 -20.84 -2.55
C LYS A 467 -10.42 -22.27 -2.47
N VAL A 468 -9.97 -23.15 -3.36
CA VAL A 468 -10.31 -24.59 -3.30
C VAL A 468 -9.03 -25.39 -3.15
N PHE A 469 -9.03 -26.29 -2.19
CA PHE A 469 -7.94 -27.21 -1.96
C PHE A 469 -8.42 -28.50 -1.27
N ASP A 470 -7.96 -29.65 -1.78
CA ASP A 470 -8.15 -30.98 -1.21
C ASP A 470 -9.62 -31.30 -0.85
N GLY A 471 -10.54 -30.97 -1.78
CA GLY A 471 -11.99 -31.21 -1.62
C GLY A 471 -12.70 -30.26 -0.66
N ARG A 472 -12.07 -29.16 -0.26
CA ARG A 472 -12.71 -28.11 0.52
C ARG A 472 -12.71 -26.77 -0.21
N VAL A 473 -13.79 -26.04 -0.06
CA VAL A 473 -14.00 -24.67 -0.57
C VAL A 473 -13.86 -23.72 0.59
N TYR A 474 -12.97 -22.75 0.48
CA TYR A 474 -12.81 -21.65 1.42
C TYR A 474 -13.36 -20.38 0.78
N ARG A 475 -14.19 -19.65 1.50
CA ARG A 475 -14.89 -18.45 1.04
C ARG A 475 -14.52 -17.25 1.89
N TYR A 476 -14.54 -16.07 1.26
CA TYR A 476 -14.19 -14.81 1.88
C TYR A 476 -15.27 -13.76 1.60
N LEU A 477 -15.77 -13.10 2.65
CA LEU A 477 -16.63 -11.92 2.56
C LEU A 477 -15.82 -10.71 3.01
N TRP A 478 -15.82 -9.69 2.19
CA TRP A 478 -15.05 -8.48 2.39
C TRP A 478 -15.91 -7.35 2.97
N ASP A 479 -15.24 -6.47 3.72
CA ASP A 479 -15.72 -5.14 4.10
C ASP A 479 -14.68 -4.13 3.58
N GLY A 480 -14.98 -3.48 2.47
CA GLY A 480 -14.01 -2.67 1.76
C GLY A 480 -12.77 -3.48 1.37
N ASP A 481 -11.63 -3.14 1.97
CA ASP A 481 -10.33 -3.76 1.66
C ASP A 481 -9.86 -4.79 2.70
N VAL A 482 -10.70 -5.17 3.67
CA VAL A 482 -10.37 -6.18 4.69
C VAL A 482 -11.31 -7.39 4.61
N ILE A 483 -10.80 -8.57 4.95
CA ILE A 483 -11.60 -9.79 5.06
C ILE A 483 -12.40 -9.72 6.36
N LEU A 484 -13.73 -9.56 6.28
CA LEU A 484 -14.59 -9.54 7.45
C LEU A 484 -14.92 -10.96 7.93
N HIS A 485 -15.26 -11.83 6.98
CA HIS A 485 -15.57 -13.23 7.27
C HIS A 485 -14.82 -14.17 6.36
N GLU A 486 -14.50 -15.35 6.91
CA GLU A 486 -14.10 -16.52 6.15
C GLU A 486 -14.83 -17.76 6.69
N TRP A 487 -15.18 -18.68 5.81
CA TRP A 487 -15.81 -19.95 6.12
C TRP A 487 -15.37 -21.01 5.12
N ASP A 488 -15.62 -22.25 5.43
CA ASP A 488 -15.35 -23.33 4.50
C ASP A 488 -16.49 -24.35 4.48
N TYR A 489 -16.49 -25.22 3.48
CA TYR A 489 -17.38 -26.39 3.39
C TYR A 489 -16.78 -27.43 2.44
N ALA A 490 -17.32 -28.68 2.48
CA ALA A 490 -16.88 -29.72 1.56
C ALA A 490 -17.26 -29.39 0.11
N GLU A 491 -16.34 -29.56 -0.84
CA GLU A 491 -16.60 -29.24 -2.25
C GLU A 491 -17.75 -30.06 -2.85
N SER A 492 -18.00 -31.27 -2.34
CA SER A 492 -19.18 -32.08 -2.67
C SER A 492 -20.53 -31.40 -2.37
N ASP A 493 -20.52 -30.46 -1.43
CA ASP A 493 -21.71 -29.74 -0.99
C ASP A 493 -21.90 -28.42 -1.72
N ARG A 494 -21.05 -28.14 -2.71
CA ARG A 494 -21.14 -26.94 -3.54
C ARG A 494 -22.50 -26.89 -4.26
N PRO A 495 -23.27 -25.78 -4.14
CA PRO A 495 -24.49 -25.60 -4.92
C PRO A 495 -24.20 -25.52 -6.42
N ASN A 496 -25.16 -26.01 -7.21
CA ASN A 496 -25.11 -25.84 -8.66
C ASN A 496 -25.77 -24.55 -9.08
N THR A 497 -25.24 -23.92 -10.10
CA THR A 497 -25.88 -22.80 -10.76
C THR A 497 -27.01 -23.30 -11.63
N VAL A 498 -28.21 -22.77 -11.44
CA VAL A 498 -29.41 -23.09 -12.21
C VAL A 498 -30.02 -21.81 -12.81
N VAL A 499 -30.69 -21.97 -13.94
CA VAL A 499 -31.45 -20.88 -14.56
C VAL A 499 -32.91 -21.10 -14.24
N THR A 500 -33.56 -20.10 -13.62
CA THR A 500 -34.98 -20.17 -13.27
C THR A 500 -35.85 -20.10 -14.54
N GLU A 501 -37.13 -20.39 -14.41
CA GLU A 501 -38.10 -20.25 -15.51
C GLU A 501 -38.19 -18.79 -16.02
N THR A 502 -37.82 -17.82 -15.21
CA THR A 502 -37.76 -16.40 -15.57
C THR A 502 -36.44 -16.00 -16.23
N GLY A 503 -35.50 -16.96 -16.42
CA GLY A 503 -34.18 -16.71 -17.01
C GLY A 503 -33.16 -16.14 -16.04
N GLU A 504 -33.48 -16.05 -14.75
CA GLU A 504 -32.56 -15.61 -13.71
C GLU A 504 -31.60 -16.73 -13.32
N VAL A 505 -30.32 -16.41 -13.22
CA VAL A 505 -29.26 -17.32 -12.78
C VAL A 505 -29.19 -17.31 -11.26
N THR A 506 -29.43 -18.46 -10.62
CA THR A 506 -29.41 -18.62 -9.15
C THR A 506 -28.73 -19.93 -8.75
N LEU A 507 -28.65 -20.21 -7.45
CA LEU A 507 -28.17 -21.47 -6.91
C LEU A 507 -29.35 -22.42 -6.64
N ASP A 508 -29.15 -23.73 -6.88
CA ASP A 508 -30.15 -24.77 -6.61
C ASP A 508 -30.45 -24.94 -5.10
N ARG A 509 -29.54 -24.51 -4.24
CA ARG A 509 -29.64 -24.52 -2.78
C ARG A 509 -28.76 -23.43 -2.18
N PRO A 510 -29.01 -22.98 -0.95
CA PRO A 510 -28.11 -22.05 -0.26
C PRO A 510 -26.71 -22.64 -0.11
N GLU A 511 -25.70 -21.79 -0.30
CA GLU A 511 -24.29 -22.17 -0.09
C GLU A 511 -24.05 -22.47 1.41
N PRO A 512 -23.44 -23.62 1.78
CA PRO A 512 -23.12 -23.94 3.16
C PRO A 512 -22.19 -22.91 3.79
N VAL A 513 -22.38 -22.65 5.10
CA VAL A 513 -21.50 -21.79 5.89
C VAL A 513 -21.07 -22.60 7.12
N GLU A 514 -19.89 -23.23 7.04
CA GLU A 514 -19.32 -23.99 8.15
C GLU A 514 -18.07 -23.26 8.66
N ASN A 515 -17.66 -23.55 9.90
CA ASN A 515 -16.45 -23.00 10.50
C ASN A 515 -16.27 -21.46 10.36
N LEU A 516 -17.39 -20.74 10.40
CA LEU A 516 -17.40 -19.30 10.21
C LEU A 516 -16.47 -18.60 11.19
N ILE A 517 -15.56 -17.79 10.63
CA ILE A 517 -14.66 -16.92 11.35
C ILE A 517 -15.06 -15.48 11.03
N THR A 518 -15.11 -14.63 12.06
CA THR A 518 -15.25 -13.18 11.92
C THR A 518 -13.98 -12.51 12.41
N TRP A 519 -13.39 -11.70 11.55
CA TRP A 519 -12.22 -10.88 11.88
C TRP A 519 -12.67 -9.48 12.30
N VAL A 520 -12.02 -8.94 13.32
CA VAL A 520 -12.28 -7.59 13.83
C VAL A 520 -11.05 -6.76 13.61
N TYR A 521 -11.23 -5.55 13.08
CA TYR A 521 -10.16 -4.58 12.83
C TYR A 521 -10.46 -3.29 13.61
N ASP A 522 -9.41 -2.51 13.87
CA ASP A 522 -9.61 -1.13 14.26
C ASP A 522 -10.21 -0.34 13.09
N SER A 523 -10.95 0.74 13.37
CA SER A 523 -11.46 1.61 12.30
C SER A 523 -10.31 2.11 11.43
N ASP A 524 -10.51 2.02 10.11
CA ASP A 524 -9.54 2.43 9.11
C ASP A 524 -8.16 1.74 9.21
N SER A 525 -8.14 0.48 9.68
CA SER A 525 -6.92 -0.31 9.86
C SER A 525 -6.98 -1.64 9.11
N TYR A 526 -5.83 -2.13 8.68
CA TYR A 526 -5.65 -3.48 8.12
C TYR A 526 -5.12 -4.49 9.16
N VAL A 527 -4.94 -4.07 10.41
CA VAL A 527 -4.43 -4.91 11.49
C VAL A 527 -5.57 -5.63 12.17
N PRO A 528 -5.65 -6.98 12.12
CA PRO A 528 -6.67 -7.71 12.85
C PRO A 528 -6.42 -7.61 14.35
N THR A 529 -7.45 -7.23 15.10
CA THR A 529 -7.38 -7.06 16.56
C THR A 529 -8.11 -8.18 17.32
N ALA A 530 -9.08 -8.86 16.65
CA ALA A 530 -9.70 -10.05 17.21
C ALA A 530 -10.15 -11.05 16.14
N LYS A 531 -10.32 -12.30 16.59
CA LYS A 531 -10.91 -13.42 15.85
C LYS A 531 -12.08 -13.97 16.65
N ILE A 532 -13.24 -14.14 16.00
CA ILE A 532 -14.44 -14.70 16.60
C ILE A 532 -14.82 -15.98 15.86
N VAL A 533 -15.02 -17.08 16.58
CA VAL A 533 -15.42 -18.38 16.04
C VAL A 533 -16.55 -18.94 16.92
N GLY A 534 -17.79 -18.84 16.46
CA GLY A 534 -18.96 -19.22 17.24
C GLY A 534 -19.08 -18.41 18.53
N ASP A 535 -18.94 -19.07 19.69
CA ASP A 535 -18.98 -18.42 21.03
C ASP A 535 -17.57 -18.10 21.58
N ARG A 536 -16.51 -18.43 20.85
CA ARG A 536 -15.13 -18.22 21.28
C ARG A 536 -14.56 -16.95 20.67
N HIS A 537 -13.91 -16.15 21.50
CA HIS A 537 -13.26 -14.93 21.12
C HIS A 537 -11.76 -15.01 21.39
N TYR A 538 -10.99 -14.45 20.48
CA TYR A 538 -9.54 -14.44 20.58
C TYR A 538 -9.04 -13.02 20.36
N SER A 539 -8.30 -12.49 21.34
CA SER A 539 -7.65 -11.19 21.25
C SER A 539 -6.31 -11.32 20.56
N ILE A 540 -6.06 -10.54 19.53
CA ILE A 540 -4.83 -10.56 18.73
C ILE A 540 -3.95 -9.39 19.15
N ILE A 541 -2.72 -9.69 19.53
CA ILE A 541 -1.67 -8.70 19.76
C ILE A 541 -0.75 -8.69 18.56
N SER A 542 -0.57 -7.51 17.98
CA SER A 542 0.38 -7.26 16.90
C SER A 542 1.57 -6.45 17.39
N ASP A 543 2.69 -6.56 16.67
CA ASP A 543 3.82 -5.66 16.87
C ASP A 543 3.54 -4.27 16.26
N TYR A 544 4.51 -3.35 16.40
CA TYR A 544 4.35 -1.95 15.97
C TYR A 544 4.13 -1.76 14.45
N ILE A 545 4.49 -2.76 13.62
CA ILE A 545 4.27 -2.73 12.17
C ILE A 545 2.97 -3.45 11.75
N GLY A 546 2.23 -4.01 12.71
CA GLY A 546 0.95 -4.68 12.51
C GLY A 546 1.02 -6.19 12.27
N ARG A 547 2.17 -6.86 12.52
CA ARG A 547 2.29 -8.32 12.43
C ARG A 547 1.78 -8.97 13.70
N PRO A 548 0.84 -9.94 13.64
CA PRO A 548 0.38 -10.68 14.82
C PRO A 548 1.53 -11.41 15.52
N VAL A 549 1.68 -11.25 16.83
CA VAL A 549 2.76 -11.86 17.61
C VAL A 549 2.26 -12.80 18.72
N GLN A 550 1.10 -12.50 19.32
CA GLN A 550 0.45 -13.37 20.30
C GLN A 550 -1.06 -13.30 20.17
N VAL A 551 -1.74 -14.40 20.50
CA VAL A 551 -3.19 -14.49 20.54
C VAL A 551 -3.64 -15.13 21.86
N TYR A 552 -4.68 -14.57 22.44
CA TYR A 552 -5.22 -14.94 23.73
C TYR A 552 -6.70 -15.38 23.60
N ASP A 553 -7.08 -16.41 24.32
CA ASP A 553 -8.49 -16.82 24.46
C ASP A 553 -9.25 -15.86 25.40
N ASP A 554 -10.56 -16.10 25.56
CA ASP A 554 -11.45 -15.35 26.44
C ASP A 554 -11.12 -15.46 27.95
N LYS A 555 -10.21 -16.36 28.30
CA LYS A 555 -9.68 -16.56 29.66
C LYS A 555 -8.30 -15.92 29.86
N GLY A 556 -7.71 -15.34 28.79
CA GLY A 556 -6.39 -14.74 28.79
C GLY A 556 -5.24 -15.74 28.69
N ASN A 557 -5.49 -16.98 28.25
CA ASN A 557 -4.43 -17.93 27.95
C ASN A 557 -3.86 -17.68 26.56
N VAL A 558 -2.54 -17.77 26.41
CA VAL A 558 -1.87 -17.73 25.11
C VAL A 558 -2.21 -18.99 24.31
N VAL A 559 -2.88 -18.84 23.17
CA VAL A 559 -3.27 -19.94 22.27
C VAL A 559 -2.46 -19.98 20.99
N TRP A 560 -1.78 -18.88 20.66
CA TRP A 560 -0.90 -18.77 19.51
C TRP A 560 0.19 -17.74 19.78
N GLN A 561 1.40 -18.00 19.30
CA GLN A 561 2.54 -17.07 19.40
C GLN A 561 3.52 -17.34 18.27
N ALA A 562 4.09 -16.29 17.69
CA ALA A 562 5.16 -16.37 16.72
C ALA A 562 6.07 -15.14 16.72
N ASP A 563 7.28 -15.32 16.20
CA ASP A 563 8.17 -14.26 15.73
C ASP A 563 8.29 -14.33 14.21
N TYR A 564 8.96 -13.34 13.64
CA TYR A 564 9.18 -13.24 12.20
C TYR A 564 10.67 -13.16 11.89
N ASP A 565 11.07 -13.78 10.79
CA ASP A 565 12.38 -13.53 10.19
C ASP A 565 12.36 -12.24 9.33
N ILE A 566 13.50 -11.87 8.76
CA ILE A 566 13.63 -10.65 7.94
C ILE A 566 12.94 -10.73 6.58
N TYR A 567 12.45 -11.91 6.19
CA TYR A 567 11.64 -12.12 4.99
C TYR A 567 10.14 -12.22 5.30
N GLY A 568 9.76 -12.21 6.58
CA GLY A 568 8.38 -12.33 7.04
C GLY A 568 7.91 -13.77 7.27
N ASN A 569 8.81 -14.78 7.23
CA ASN A 569 8.44 -16.13 7.64
C ASN A 569 8.27 -16.21 9.15
N LEU A 570 7.34 -17.10 9.58
CA LEU A 570 7.15 -17.39 10.99
C LEU A 570 8.35 -18.14 11.58
N ARG A 571 8.84 -17.64 12.71
CA ARG A 571 9.82 -18.29 13.59
C ARG A 571 9.17 -18.58 14.94
N ASN A 572 9.69 -19.61 15.62
CA ASN A 572 9.28 -19.92 17.01
C ASN A 572 7.76 -20.05 17.18
N LEU A 573 7.07 -20.56 16.14
CA LEU A 573 5.63 -20.73 16.15
C LEU A 573 5.19 -21.69 17.24
N ASN A 574 4.24 -21.24 18.07
CA ASN A 574 3.44 -22.07 18.95
C ASN A 574 1.97 -21.93 18.54
N GLY A 575 1.33 -22.99 18.08
CA GLY A 575 0.03 -23.00 17.45
C GLY A 575 0.12 -23.39 15.95
N SER A 576 -1.00 -23.34 15.22
CA SER A 576 -1.01 -23.64 13.78
C SER A 576 -0.89 -22.38 12.94
N ARG A 577 -0.30 -22.50 11.74
CA ARG A 577 -0.15 -21.38 10.79
C ARG A 577 -1.51 -20.85 10.34
N GLN A 578 -2.47 -21.73 10.12
CA GLN A 578 -3.82 -21.41 9.68
C GLN A 578 -4.64 -20.68 10.76
N PHE A 579 -4.30 -20.86 12.06
CA PHE A 579 -5.06 -20.22 13.13
C PHE A 579 -5.03 -18.70 13.02
N ILE A 580 -3.87 -18.12 12.65
CA ILE A 580 -3.70 -16.70 12.29
C ILE A 580 -2.98 -16.67 10.95
N PRO A 581 -3.69 -16.47 9.84
CA PRO A 581 -3.10 -16.45 8.50
C PRO A 581 -2.45 -15.11 8.14
N PHE A 582 -2.71 -14.03 8.88
CA PHE A 582 -2.16 -12.70 8.62
C PHE A 582 -0.67 -12.65 8.94
N ARG A 583 0.08 -11.91 8.10
CA ARG A 583 1.52 -11.72 8.23
C ARG A 583 1.84 -10.23 8.34
N GLN A 584 2.68 -9.66 7.48
CA GLN A 584 2.84 -8.21 7.42
C GLN A 584 1.55 -7.57 6.89
N LEU A 585 1.35 -6.29 7.13
CA LEU A 585 0.12 -5.58 6.82
C LEU A 585 -0.36 -5.87 5.39
N GLY A 586 -1.59 -6.34 5.25
CA GLY A 586 -2.20 -6.73 3.98
C GLY A 586 -1.88 -8.15 3.49
N GLN A 587 -0.96 -8.88 4.14
CA GLN A 587 -0.57 -10.22 3.73
C GLN A 587 -1.39 -11.31 4.42
N TYR A 588 -1.87 -12.27 3.62
CA TYR A 588 -2.58 -13.48 4.08
C TYR A 588 -1.83 -14.73 3.58
N GLU A 589 -1.33 -15.57 4.47
CA GLU A 589 -0.59 -16.79 4.12
C GLU A 589 -1.53 -17.90 3.67
N ASP A 590 -1.19 -18.51 2.54
CA ASP A 590 -1.72 -19.80 2.10
C ASP A 590 -0.70 -20.89 2.46
N GLU A 591 -0.93 -21.59 3.58
CA GLU A 591 -0.03 -22.61 4.07
C GLU A 591 0.23 -23.70 3.03
N GLU A 592 -0.78 -24.02 2.21
CA GLU A 592 -0.73 -25.05 1.17
C GLU A 592 0.32 -24.74 0.10
N THR A 593 0.49 -23.48 -0.24
CA THR A 593 1.46 -23.01 -1.27
C THR A 593 2.73 -22.44 -0.66
N GLY A 594 2.63 -21.95 0.59
CA GLY A 594 3.65 -21.17 1.27
C GLY A 594 3.83 -19.77 0.69
N LEU A 595 2.85 -19.30 -0.08
CA LEU A 595 2.80 -17.94 -0.60
C LEU A 595 1.93 -17.05 0.30
N TYR A 596 2.20 -15.73 0.27
CA TYR A 596 1.36 -14.72 0.92
C TYR A 596 0.56 -13.96 -0.14
N TYR A 597 -0.76 -14.10 -0.08
CA TYR A 597 -1.67 -13.29 -0.88
C TYR A 597 -1.61 -11.83 -0.41
N ASN A 598 -1.26 -10.93 -1.28
CA ASN A 598 -1.13 -9.50 -1.02
C ASN A 598 -1.94 -8.70 -2.06
N ARG A 599 -3.26 -8.94 -2.10
CA ARG A 599 -4.24 -8.38 -3.02
C ARG A 599 -3.92 -8.66 -4.50
N PHE A 600 -3.13 -7.80 -5.15
CA PHE A 600 -2.84 -7.89 -6.59
C PHE A 600 -1.63 -8.76 -6.91
N ARG A 601 -0.81 -9.11 -5.94
CA ARG A 601 0.36 -9.98 -6.11
C ARG A 601 0.45 -11.05 -5.04
N TYR A 602 1.28 -12.06 -5.30
CA TYR A 602 1.65 -13.10 -4.33
C TYR A 602 3.14 -12.98 -3.98
N TYR A 603 3.41 -12.89 -2.71
CA TYR A 603 4.76 -12.80 -2.15
C TYR A 603 5.27 -14.19 -1.74
N ASP A 604 6.49 -14.56 -2.15
CA ASP A 604 7.18 -15.77 -1.66
C ASP A 604 8.19 -15.37 -0.56
N PRO A 605 7.87 -15.61 0.73
CA PRO A 605 8.75 -15.21 1.83
C PRO A 605 10.06 -16.00 1.89
N ARG A 606 10.22 -17.07 1.10
CA ARG A 606 11.47 -17.84 1.02
C ARG A 606 12.52 -17.12 0.18
N ILE A 607 12.08 -16.31 -0.76
CA ILE A 607 12.95 -15.53 -1.65
C ILE A 607 12.91 -14.04 -1.40
N GLY A 608 11.87 -13.54 -0.72
CA GLY A 608 11.71 -12.13 -0.40
C GLY A 608 11.20 -11.25 -1.54
N ASN A 609 10.58 -11.86 -2.56
CA ASN A 609 10.07 -11.20 -3.75
C ASN A 609 8.64 -11.63 -4.08
N TYR A 610 7.96 -10.82 -4.89
CA TYR A 610 6.73 -11.21 -5.56
C TYR A 610 7.02 -12.21 -6.69
N ILE A 611 6.05 -13.08 -6.99
CA ILE A 611 6.16 -14.08 -8.07
C ILE A 611 5.63 -13.58 -9.41
N SER A 612 5.21 -12.31 -9.49
CA SER A 612 4.77 -11.62 -10.71
C SER A 612 5.28 -10.19 -10.70
N GLN A 613 5.33 -9.57 -11.88
CA GLN A 613 5.67 -8.15 -12.01
C GLN A 613 4.63 -7.25 -11.37
N ASP A 614 5.06 -6.05 -11.00
CA ASP A 614 4.17 -4.99 -10.54
C ASP A 614 3.19 -4.60 -11.66
N PRO A 615 1.86 -4.71 -11.42
CA PRO A 615 0.86 -4.34 -12.44
C PRO A 615 0.95 -2.87 -12.86
N ILE A 616 1.34 -1.97 -11.93
CA ILE A 616 1.53 -0.53 -12.17
C ILE A 616 2.97 -0.17 -12.59
N ARG A 617 3.86 -1.16 -12.68
CA ARG A 617 5.23 -1.04 -13.16
C ARG A 617 6.04 0.05 -12.45
N LEU A 618 6.66 1.00 -13.21
CA LEU A 618 7.46 2.07 -12.64
C LEU A 618 6.66 3.02 -11.73
N ALA A 619 5.34 3.06 -11.86
CA ALA A 619 4.48 3.87 -10.98
C ALA A 619 4.49 3.38 -9.52
N GLY A 620 4.89 2.12 -9.27
CA GLY A 620 5.07 1.55 -7.93
C GLY A 620 6.30 2.04 -7.18
N ASN A 621 7.14 2.89 -7.80
CA ASN A 621 8.39 3.40 -7.23
C ASN A 621 9.41 2.32 -6.82
N ASN A 622 9.29 1.11 -7.36
CA ASN A 622 10.20 0.02 -7.12
C ASN A 622 11.30 -0.01 -8.18
N PRO A 623 12.58 -0.13 -7.80
CA PRO A 623 13.67 -0.26 -8.76
C PRO A 623 13.62 -1.58 -9.52
N THR A 624 13.10 -2.65 -8.90
CA THR A 624 12.81 -3.92 -9.57
C THR A 624 11.31 -4.18 -9.60
N LEU A 625 10.81 -4.75 -10.70
CA LEU A 625 9.39 -5.02 -10.88
C LEU A 625 8.85 -6.15 -9.98
N TYR A 626 9.76 -6.89 -9.29
CA TYR A 626 9.43 -8.00 -8.38
C TYR A 626 9.69 -7.70 -6.92
N ALA A 627 10.31 -6.55 -6.61
CA ALA A 627 10.71 -6.25 -5.24
C ALA A 627 9.50 -6.09 -4.32
N PHE A 628 9.67 -6.56 -3.09
CA PHE A 628 8.91 -6.13 -1.92
C PHE A 628 9.57 -4.86 -1.35
N VAL A 629 9.23 -4.45 -0.15
CA VAL A 629 9.79 -3.25 0.47
C VAL A 629 11.30 -3.38 0.79
N THR A 630 12.04 -2.28 0.79
CA THR A 630 13.47 -2.26 1.09
C THR A 630 13.79 -2.54 2.56
N ASP A 631 12.94 -2.11 3.48
CA ASP A 631 12.99 -2.40 4.92
C ASP A 631 11.62 -2.83 5.45
N PRO A 632 11.38 -4.14 5.66
CA PRO A 632 10.14 -4.65 6.22
C PRO A 632 9.86 -4.22 7.67
N ASN A 633 10.81 -3.62 8.37
CA ASN A 633 10.63 -3.06 9.70
C ASN A 633 10.09 -1.62 9.67
N LEU A 634 10.07 -0.97 8.50
CA LEU A 634 9.66 0.41 8.34
C LEU A 634 8.57 0.60 7.29
N TRP A 635 8.64 -0.17 6.21
CA TRP A 635 7.78 -0.03 5.03
C TRP A 635 6.84 -1.20 4.87
N VAL A 636 5.67 -0.94 4.31
CA VAL A 636 4.65 -1.95 3.97
C VAL A 636 4.17 -1.75 2.53
N ASP A 637 3.70 -2.82 1.93
CA ASP A 637 2.99 -2.82 0.66
C ASP A 637 1.67 -3.58 0.87
N VAL A 638 0.61 -2.84 1.17
CA VAL A 638 -0.68 -3.42 1.59
C VAL A 638 -1.40 -4.13 0.45
N PHE A 639 -1.24 -3.61 -0.78
CA PHE A 639 -1.95 -4.12 -1.95
C PHE A 639 -1.07 -4.87 -2.93
N GLY A 640 0.23 -4.97 -2.68
CA GLY A 640 1.15 -5.51 -3.66
C GLY A 640 1.31 -4.60 -4.90
N LEU A 641 1.30 -3.28 -4.72
CA LEU A 641 1.39 -2.29 -5.80
C LEU A 641 2.41 -1.19 -5.52
N GLU A 642 2.39 -0.61 -4.33
CA GLU A 642 3.15 0.59 -4.00
C GLU A 642 3.77 0.48 -2.62
N ILE A 643 5.05 0.82 -2.53
CA ILE A 643 5.77 0.92 -1.25
C ILE A 643 5.31 2.18 -0.54
N ILE A 644 4.74 2.01 0.64
CA ILE A 644 4.23 3.12 1.44
C ILE A 644 4.87 3.08 2.83
N PRO A 645 5.27 4.24 3.39
CA PRO A 645 5.56 4.32 4.80
C PRO A 645 4.25 4.04 5.55
N ASN A 646 4.12 2.89 6.13
CA ASN A 646 2.96 2.35 6.86
C ASN A 646 1.62 3.07 6.54
N LYS A 647 0.83 2.57 5.60
CA LYS A 647 -0.31 3.26 4.90
C LYS A 647 -1.49 3.67 5.77
N ALA A 648 -1.66 3.14 6.96
CA ALA A 648 -2.53 3.76 7.97
C ALA A 648 -2.26 5.27 8.05
N ALA A 649 -1.04 5.66 7.69
CA ALA A 649 -0.55 7.02 7.59
C ALA A 649 -1.12 7.83 6.41
N GLY A 650 -1.31 7.30 5.21
CA GLY A 650 -1.75 8.06 4.02
C GLY A 650 -3.23 8.44 4.06
N LEU A 651 -4.10 7.46 4.27
CA LEU A 651 -5.54 7.69 4.41
C LEU A 651 -5.88 8.57 5.62
N LYS A 652 -5.13 8.39 6.71
CA LYS A 652 -5.27 9.23 7.90
C LYS A 652 -4.87 10.68 7.61
N ARG A 653 -3.84 10.91 6.78
CA ARG A 653 -3.45 12.27 6.34
C ARG A 653 -4.53 12.95 5.53
N GLU A 654 -5.11 12.27 4.55
CA GLU A 654 -6.20 12.82 3.74
C GLU A 654 -7.43 13.13 4.58
N GLY A 655 -7.80 12.24 5.52
CA GLY A 655 -8.89 12.46 6.47
C GLY A 655 -8.64 13.69 7.34
N ILE A 656 -7.47 13.79 7.97
CA ILE A 656 -7.07 14.93 8.82
C ILE A 656 -6.98 16.21 7.99
N GLY A 657 -6.40 16.17 6.80
CA GLY A 657 -6.32 17.33 5.89
C GLY A 657 -7.71 17.82 5.52
N LYS A 658 -8.64 16.94 5.18
CA LYS A 658 -10.03 17.26 4.86
C LYS A 658 -10.76 17.88 6.05
N GLU A 659 -10.61 17.30 7.25
CA GLU A 659 -11.19 17.88 8.47
C GLU A 659 -10.63 19.27 8.78
N TRP A 660 -9.33 19.45 8.61
CA TRP A 660 -8.68 20.76 8.79
C TRP A 660 -9.24 21.79 7.80
N ILE A 661 -9.40 21.43 6.51
CA ILE A 661 -10.00 22.29 5.48
C ILE A 661 -11.44 22.64 5.86
N GLN A 662 -12.24 21.68 6.33
CA GLN A 662 -13.62 21.92 6.75
C GLN A 662 -13.70 22.83 7.98
N LYS A 663 -12.77 22.70 8.92
CA LYS A 663 -12.68 23.60 10.08
C LYS A 663 -12.26 25.01 9.69
N LYS A 664 -11.38 25.13 8.67
CA LYS A 664 -10.92 26.42 8.16
C LYS A 664 -11.99 27.15 7.34
N HIS A 665 -12.82 26.39 6.63
CA HIS A 665 -13.89 26.88 5.77
C HIS A 665 -15.21 26.17 6.14
N PRO A 666 -15.84 26.54 7.28
CA PRO A 666 -16.96 25.76 7.83
C PRO A 666 -18.20 25.72 6.93
N ASN A 667 -18.40 26.73 6.08
CA ASN A 667 -19.51 26.80 5.15
C ASN A 667 -19.19 26.34 3.73
N ALA A 668 -17.92 25.98 3.46
CA ALA A 668 -17.50 25.57 2.13
C ALA A 668 -17.88 24.11 1.82
N THR A 669 -18.25 23.87 0.57
CA THR A 669 -18.30 22.52 0.00
C THR A 669 -16.91 22.11 -0.43
N ILE A 670 -16.39 20.99 0.09
CA ILE A 670 -15.05 20.50 -0.24
C ILE A 670 -15.17 19.45 -1.33
N TYR A 671 -14.63 19.76 -2.50
CA TYR A 671 -14.52 18.84 -3.63
C TYR A 671 -13.16 18.15 -3.60
N SER A 672 -13.15 16.83 -3.56
CA SER A 672 -11.93 16.01 -3.65
C SER A 672 -11.59 15.73 -5.11
N GLU A 673 -10.29 15.63 -5.42
CA GLU A 673 -9.75 15.10 -6.66
C GLU A 673 -10.27 15.81 -7.94
N ARG A 674 -10.06 17.13 -8.05
CA ARG A 674 -10.52 17.93 -9.20
C ARG A 674 -9.42 18.19 -10.22
N TYR A 675 -9.66 17.86 -11.49
CA TYR A 675 -8.77 18.22 -12.59
C TYR A 675 -8.86 19.71 -12.94
N ILE A 676 -7.71 20.30 -13.21
CA ILE A 676 -7.61 21.68 -13.71
C ILE A 676 -8.10 21.71 -15.17
N ARG A 677 -8.92 22.74 -15.51
CA ARG A 677 -9.63 22.87 -16.77
C ARG A 677 -9.52 24.28 -17.35
N ASP A 678 -9.77 24.41 -18.66
CA ASP A 678 -9.94 25.68 -19.35
C ASP A 678 -11.35 26.27 -19.14
N VAL A 679 -11.58 27.43 -19.67
CA VAL A 679 -12.87 28.17 -19.65
C VAL A 679 -14.03 27.38 -20.29
N ASN A 680 -13.74 26.43 -21.19
CA ASN A 680 -14.72 25.57 -21.82
C ASN A 680 -14.97 24.27 -21.03
N GLY A 681 -14.29 24.09 -19.90
CA GLY A 681 -14.39 22.91 -19.04
C GLY A 681 -13.63 21.68 -19.58
N LYS A 682 -12.73 21.86 -20.55
CA LYS A 682 -11.81 20.81 -21.02
C LYS A 682 -10.59 20.76 -20.10
N SER A 683 -10.10 19.57 -19.76
CA SER A 683 -8.89 19.44 -18.95
C SER A 683 -7.67 19.98 -19.69
N VAL A 684 -6.91 20.83 -19.01
CA VAL A 684 -5.64 21.35 -19.52
C VAL A 684 -4.53 20.39 -19.17
N LYS A 685 -3.59 20.25 -20.07
CA LYS A 685 -2.43 19.35 -19.94
C LYS A 685 -1.14 20.17 -19.88
N ASP A 686 -0.12 19.63 -19.20
CA ASP A 686 1.24 20.15 -19.27
C ASP A 686 1.92 19.77 -20.60
N SER A 687 3.17 20.19 -20.81
CA SER A 687 3.98 19.86 -21.98
C SER A 687 4.17 18.35 -22.16
N ASN A 688 4.05 17.56 -21.11
CA ASN A 688 4.11 16.10 -21.14
C ASN A 688 2.74 15.46 -21.38
N SER A 689 1.76 16.19 -21.86
CA SER A 689 0.37 15.75 -22.10
C SER A 689 -0.33 15.17 -20.87
N SER A 690 0.18 15.47 -19.68
CA SER A 690 -0.33 14.99 -18.40
C SER A 690 -1.26 15.99 -17.77
N ARG A 691 -2.29 15.51 -17.06
CA ARG A 691 -3.27 16.35 -16.36
C ARG A 691 -2.86 16.53 -14.90
N ARG A 692 -3.26 17.65 -14.30
CA ARG A 692 -3.10 17.87 -12.88
C ARG A 692 -4.43 17.70 -12.15
N ARG A 693 -4.40 16.88 -11.11
CA ARG A 693 -5.53 16.66 -10.20
C ARG A 693 -5.18 17.28 -8.85
N LEU A 694 -6.04 18.12 -8.35
CA LEU A 694 -5.94 18.78 -7.05
C LEU A 694 -6.61 17.90 -5.99
N ASP A 695 -5.98 17.67 -4.85
CA ASP A 695 -6.52 16.77 -3.82
C ASP A 695 -7.82 17.32 -3.24
N PHE A 696 -7.85 18.59 -2.84
CA PHE A 696 -9.06 19.24 -2.31
C PHE A 696 -9.24 20.66 -2.80
N VAL A 697 -10.48 21.03 -3.09
CA VAL A 697 -10.88 22.40 -3.44
C VAL A 697 -12.09 22.79 -2.60
N ALA A 698 -11.96 23.86 -1.82
CA ALA A 698 -13.02 24.41 -0.98
C ALA A 698 -13.77 25.52 -1.75
N VAL A 699 -15.08 25.39 -1.86
CA VAL A 699 -15.97 26.35 -2.55
C VAL A 699 -17.02 26.85 -1.59
N GLU A 700 -17.12 28.14 -1.40
CA GLU A 700 -18.11 28.83 -0.56
C GLU A 700 -18.79 29.94 -1.39
N ASP A 701 -20.11 30.01 -1.33
CA ASP A 701 -20.93 30.97 -2.06
C ASP A 701 -20.60 31.09 -3.57
N GLY A 702 -20.25 29.91 -4.16
CA GLY A 702 -19.96 29.83 -5.58
C GLY A 702 -18.58 30.34 -6.00
N LYS A 703 -17.67 30.61 -5.06
CA LYS A 703 -16.27 30.98 -5.27
C LYS A 703 -15.34 30.00 -4.63
N VAL A 704 -14.18 29.76 -5.25
CA VAL A 704 -13.12 28.95 -4.65
C VAL A 704 -12.43 29.78 -3.57
N VAL A 705 -12.46 29.27 -2.33
CA VAL A 705 -11.85 29.93 -1.16
C VAL A 705 -10.54 29.27 -0.73
N GLY A 706 -10.18 28.12 -1.33
CA GLY A 706 -8.90 27.47 -1.11
C GLY A 706 -8.73 26.22 -1.95
N ILE A 707 -7.48 25.94 -2.32
CA ILE A 707 -7.03 24.73 -3.01
C ILE A 707 -5.94 24.12 -2.14
N TYR A 708 -5.99 22.80 -1.95
CA TYR A 708 -5.12 22.11 -0.99
C TYR A 708 -4.60 20.79 -1.54
N GLU A 709 -3.30 20.56 -1.35
CA GLU A 709 -2.59 19.30 -1.60
C GLU A 709 -2.18 18.70 -0.28
N VAL A 710 -2.67 17.51 0.05
CA VAL A 710 -2.38 16.83 1.31
C VAL A 710 -1.18 15.89 1.12
N THR A 711 -0.19 16.02 2.00
CA THR A 711 1.04 15.21 1.89
C THR A 711 1.70 15.01 3.25
N SER A 712 2.78 14.22 3.29
CA SER A 712 3.66 14.17 4.46
C SER A 712 4.60 15.37 4.48
N PRO A 713 5.08 15.81 5.66
CA PRO A 713 6.06 16.87 5.79
C PRO A 713 7.35 16.66 4.99
N THR A 714 7.69 15.39 4.71
CA THR A 714 8.90 14.98 4.00
C THR A 714 8.71 14.74 2.50
N ALA A 715 7.48 14.83 1.98
CA ALA A 715 7.22 14.56 0.56
C ALA A 715 7.75 15.68 -0.33
N ASN A 716 8.43 15.31 -1.40
CA ASN A 716 8.85 16.25 -2.43
C ASN A 716 7.70 16.44 -3.44
N LYS A 717 7.14 17.64 -3.49
CA LYS A 717 6.05 18.03 -4.40
C LYS A 717 6.49 18.98 -5.50
N THR A 718 7.77 19.24 -5.66
CA THR A 718 8.31 20.22 -6.61
C THR A 718 7.84 19.96 -8.03
N SER A 719 7.87 18.70 -8.50
CA SER A 719 7.38 18.33 -9.83
C SER A 719 5.88 18.61 -10.02
N GLN A 720 5.08 18.44 -8.98
CA GLN A 720 3.63 18.71 -9.02
C GLN A 720 3.33 20.21 -9.07
N VAL A 721 4.10 21.00 -8.33
CA VAL A 721 3.98 22.47 -8.32
C VAL A 721 4.37 23.04 -9.69
N LEU A 722 5.48 22.59 -10.26
CA LEU A 722 5.91 23.01 -11.61
C LEU A 722 4.88 22.63 -12.68
N LYS A 723 4.38 21.41 -12.62
CA LYS A 723 3.32 20.93 -13.51
C LYS A 723 2.04 21.77 -13.40
N GLU A 724 1.63 22.13 -12.19
CA GLU A 724 0.47 22.98 -11.99
C GLU A 724 0.68 24.39 -12.55
N ALA A 725 1.85 24.99 -12.32
CA ALA A 725 2.21 26.29 -12.85
C ALA A 725 2.17 26.30 -14.38
N GLU A 726 2.67 25.27 -15.03
CA GLU A 726 2.61 25.11 -16.49
C GLU A 726 1.17 24.96 -17.00
N ILE A 727 0.35 24.11 -16.37
CA ILE A 727 -1.05 23.93 -16.75
C ILE A 727 -1.84 25.23 -16.59
N ARG A 728 -1.58 26.01 -15.54
CA ARG A 728 -2.18 27.34 -15.35
C ARG A 728 -1.73 28.33 -16.43
N ALA A 729 -0.45 28.34 -16.77
CA ALA A 729 0.09 29.15 -17.87
C ALA A 729 -0.55 28.81 -19.23
N ASN A 730 -1.00 27.57 -19.41
CA ASN A 730 -1.69 27.09 -20.59
C ASN A 730 -3.23 27.30 -20.53
N GLY A 731 -3.72 28.15 -19.64
CA GLY A 731 -5.15 28.49 -19.50
C GLY A 731 -5.93 27.55 -18.59
N GLY A 732 -5.26 26.86 -17.68
CA GLY A 732 -5.88 26.01 -16.66
C GLY A 732 -6.39 26.80 -15.47
N ASP A 733 -7.43 27.59 -15.66
CA ASP A 733 -7.94 28.53 -14.66
C ASP A 733 -9.26 28.11 -14.02
N TYR A 734 -9.71 26.88 -14.26
CA TYR A 734 -11.00 26.40 -13.76
C TYR A 734 -10.91 24.99 -13.18
N ILE A 735 -11.81 24.72 -12.24
CA ILE A 735 -12.20 23.35 -11.85
C ILE A 735 -13.67 23.11 -12.16
N LYS A 736 -14.08 21.87 -12.28
CA LYS A 736 -15.46 21.50 -12.53
C LYS A 736 -16.05 20.72 -11.37
N GLU A 737 -17.26 21.12 -10.97
CA GLU A 737 -18.11 20.35 -10.06
C GLU A 737 -18.35 18.92 -10.60
N PRO A 738 -18.57 17.93 -9.72
CA PRO A 738 -18.92 16.58 -10.17
C PRO A 738 -20.15 16.56 -11.09
N GLY A 739 -20.09 15.80 -12.15
CA GLY A 739 -21.19 15.58 -13.10
C GLY A 739 -21.02 16.27 -14.45
N ARG A 740 -21.79 15.76 -15.46
CA ARG A 740 -21.68 16.17 -16.87
C ARG A 740 -22.02 17.65 -17.13
N LYS A 741 -22.92 18.22 -16.32
CA LYS A 741 -23.34 19.63 -16.36
C LYS A 741 -22.83 20.40 -15.15
N GLY A 742 -21.80 19.90 -14.44
CA GLY A 742 -21.27 20.56 -13.27
C GLY A 742 -20.77 21.96 -13.58
N LYS A 743 -20.98 22.87 -12.64
CA LYS A 743 -20.56 24.27 -12.72
C LYS A 743 -19.02 24.36 -12.76
N LEU A 744 -18.51 25.30 -13.53
CA LEU A 744 -17.10 25.68 -13.52
C LEU A 744 -16.87 26.71 -12.43
N TYR A 745 -15.79 26.54 -11.67
CA TYR A 745 -15.32 27.47 -10.68
C TYR A 745 -13.95 28.01 -11.09
N ASP A 746 -13.80 29.32 -11.09
CA ASP A 746 -12.55 29.98 -11.39
C ASP A 746 -11.54 29.79 -10.27
N ILE A 747 -10.32 29.45 -10.61
CA ILE A 747 -9.19 29.21 -9.71
C ILE A 747 -7.97 30.09 -10.06
N SER A 748 -8.11 31.00 -11.03
CA SER A 748 -7.00 31.85 -11.53
C SER A 748 -6.29 32.64 -10.42
N ASP A 749 -7.05 33.15 -9.45
CA ASP A 749 -6.55 33.94 -8.34
C ASP A 749 -6.31 33.14 -7.04
N VAL A 750 -6.41 31.79 -7.10
CA VAL A 750 -6.29 30.96 -5.91
C VAL A 750 -5.07 30.04 -6.04
N GLU A 751 -4.06 30.26 -5.21
CA GLU A 751 -2.89 29.42 -5.13
C GLU A 751 -3.20 28.08 -4.45
N THR A 752 -2.59 27.00 -4.95
CA THR A 752 -2.64 25.68 -4.31
C THR A 752 -1.73 25.68 -3.09
N LYS A 753 -2.33 25.44 -1.94
CA LYS A 753 -1.63 25.36 -0.65
C LYS A 753 -1.26 23.93 -0.36
N ARG A 754 -0.05 23.73 0.10
CA ARG A 754 0.41 22.44 0.57
C ARG A 754 -0.03 22.25 2.02
N LEU A 755 -0.71 21.15 2.31
CA LEU A 755 -1.04 20.69 3.65
C LEU A 755 -0.12 19.53 4.03
N ASP A 756 0.90 19.82 4.82
CA ASP A 756 1.75 18.81 5.42
C ASP A 756 1.04 18.25 6.64
N VAL A 757 0.60 17.00 6.56
CA VAL A 757 -0.04 16.30 7.67
C VAL A 757 0.99 15.40 8.33
N ASP A 758 1.41 15.78 9.53
CA ASP A 758 2.22 14.90 10.37
C ASP A 758 1.31 13.98 11.18
N LEU A 759 1.41 12.70 10.94
CA LEU A 759 0.59 11.70 11.62
C LEU A 759 1.04 11.38 13.04
N ASN A 760 2.24 11.75 13.39
CA ASN A 760 2.73 11.59 14.77
C ASN A 760 2.13 12.65 15.69
N THR A 761 1.93 13.86 15.14
CA THR A 761 1.37 15.00 15.88
C THR A 761 -0.09 15.27 15.54
N LEU A 762 -0.64 14.62 14.50
CA LEU A 762 -1.95 14.92 13.89
C LEU A 762 -2.08 16.37 13.42
N GLU A 763 -0.95 17.00 13.14
CA GLU A 763 -0.93 18.39 12.73
C GLU A 763 -0.99 18.54 11.23
N VAL A 764 -1.69 19.59 10.83
CA VAL A 764 -1.75 20.06 9.46
C VAL A 764 -1.03 21.39 9.38
N THR A 765 0.12 21.42 8.74
CA THR A 765 0.82 22.65 8.40
C THR A 765 0.42 23.04 6.98
N CYS A 766 -0.10 24.26 6.84
CA CYS A 766 -0.49 24.81 5.54
C CYS A 766 0.63 25.73 5.04
N HIS A 767 1.20 25.42 3.88
CA HIS A 767 2.23 26.21 3.21
C HIS A 767 1.66 26.96 2.01
#